data_8fca59311a89d908ac0df996bdd55aac
#
_entry.id   8fca59311a89d908ac0df996bdd55aac
#
_cell.length_a   1.000
_cell.length_b   1.000
_cell.length_c   1.000
_cell.angle_alpha   90.00
_cell.angle_beta   90.00
_cell.angle_gamma   90.00
#
_symmetry.space_group_name_H-M   'P 1'
#
loop_
_entity.id
_entity.type
_entity.pdbx_description
1 polymer ?
#
loop_
_entity_poly.entity_id
_entity_poly.type
_entity_poly.pdbx_seq_one_letter_code
_entity_poly.pdbx_strand_id
1 'polypeptide(L)'
;MYSAATDKQAPPPDAGKFIRLGIVAIIVVAIIVIAGNQAVILSMNFTEFGDQFTKPLYYSLVSTLILSAIALVRINIISRSSIFWYAIKTGIGFIAQGPQQSISNSIPSFKDFKLSTPQFVIWQITKILLFGAFFVNTMFGFAAVSFLDGNSLGIENLPTLFSLPFVTPDTNPSYAVNQVVPMIPALIILIPSVLAAIGLRLVLYVGIHRIIDVVTSFIQDSNDGKPRYLNYVSTIESILGIGIIWVGFNLFFTEQLDYNSRYVIGGVLLVGFAFLAFSFADRIRSRVLTHMFKRDVYIRIFTILVIVIIVIAVISVNNSIADSKKIEYLGPYTAQQIGVNRYLGELDNINEVKHDVRLENISPNNIENYVGQNSDVLDVIRIWDWQAAFAKLKPEIGLIPYVDFEDNDILRFDNNLYWTASMKPILPTTVANENRWYNEHLVYTHVPNGFLTLDATAGQIVDSGEFFSQREIYYGEGGLFEQTWSAYPNSRGDVSAELGGIFYEGEGGLDVSPPLSWIFEPNFLLSFPTESVHIMRYKDVHDRMEILYPYFLYDLFGKELDSLPVTDGEKTYWLVPLIIGFDTRDVPWSVGNPYLRLVGYALVDTQDGDIQLLKTGDDFFTKMFSEQYSEQFVPIPDWLEEQIRYPSELFNWKTEMYNIYHVTDVETFIQANEFYEIPTGLDTYYIEAKPPGFETTEFIGLLSLELRGSQGRNLAGYMIVENDLTNLGDLQFYEVPLNSTTKLIGPTAVSEALDRDPEFAQLKTLLRNPRIGDNILYRVGEYDVYFIPVYTAGAGGVVAQLGTIAAVGAAFTGEYYVGLGNTQQEAFEAYLQKVSGVDSASSSDPTFVELERQDRIDIIRSTFENEGIEISEPTTIQVPLSFNEGDMFFFTENEREDTEEFISEFINDFGLRKSERVFMWEEQNRFNIGTIVVKDNIPELHYISIEVGA
;
A
#
# COMPACT_ATOMS: atom_id res chain seq x y z
N MET A 1 -4.80 88.95 -42.97
CA MET A 1 -5.23 88.40 -41.69
C MET A 1 -5.01 86.91 -41.72
N TYR A 2 -3.99 86.49 -41.06
CA TYR A 2 -3.56 85.05 -41.04
C TYR A 2 -4.45 84.25 -40.07
N SER A 3 -5.02 83.17 -40.53
CA SER A 3 -5.63 82.12 -39.65
C SER A 3 -4.60 81.04 -39.42
N ALA A 4 -4.27 80.86 -38.11
CA ALA A 4 -3.36 79.86 -37.65
C ALA A 4 -4.04 78.46 -37.64
N ALA A 5 -3.53 77.56 -38.45
CA ALA A 5 -3.88 76.14 -38.39
C ALA A 5 -3.23 75.55 -37.17
N THR A 6 -4.03 75.09 -36.25
CA THR A 6 -3.55 74.30 -35.09
C THR A 6 -3.19 72.89 -35.53
N ASP A 7 -1.95 72.60 -35.55
CA ASP A 7 -1.37 71.22 -35.71
C ASP A 7 -1.84 70.34 -34.56
N LYS A 8 -2.72 69.40 -34.77
CA LYS A 8 -3.08 68.37 -33.83
C LYS A 8 -1.95 67.32 -33.80
N GLN A 9 -1.01 67.50 -32.88
CA GLN A 9 -0.05 66.43 -32.51
C GLN A 9 -0.84 65.16 -32.14
N ALA A 10 -0.55 64.06 -32.87
CA ALA A 10 -1.07 62.75 -32.49
C ALA A 10 -0.61 62.41 -31.07
N PRO A 11 -1.45 61.81 -30.23
CA PRO A 11 -1.07 61.43 -28.89
C PRO A 11 0.09 60.42 -28.95
N PRO A 12 1.07 60.49 -28.02
CA PRO A 12 2.18 59.58 -27.99
C PRO A 12 1.65 58.13 -27.90
N PRO A 13 2.30 57.16 -28.55
CA PRO A 13 1.89 55.78 -28.55
C PRO A 13 1.84 55.26 -27.10
N ASP A 14 0.74 54.67 -26.73
CA ASP A 14 0.51 54.15 -25.40
C ASP A 14 1.51 53.01 -25.09
N ALA A 15 2.62 53.35 -24.40
CA ALA A 15 3.67 52.40 -24.02
C ALA A 15 3.10 51.16 -23.31
N GLY A 16 2.05 51.32 -22.52
CA GLY A 16 1.33 50.20 -21.89
C GLY A 16 0.73 49.20 -22.86
N LYS A 17 0.30 49.66 -24.04
CA LYS A 17 -0.26 48.79 -25.08
C LYS A 17 0.82 47.94 -25.76
N PHE A 18 2.00 48.51 -25.99
CA PHE A 18 3.13 47.79 -26.57
C PHE A 18 3.69 46.76 -25.57
N ILE A 19 3.77 47.08 -24.28
CA ILE A 19 4.20 46.14 -23.25
C ILE A 19 3.22 44.97 -23.14
N ARG A 20 1.91 45.20 -23.12
CA ARG A 20 0.90 44.15 -23.07
C ARG A 20 0.93 43.26 -24.32
N LEU A 21 1.06 43.86 -25.52
CA LEU A 21 1.24 43.10 -26.77
C LEU A 21 2.53 42.27 -26.78
N GLY A 22 3.63 42.81 -26.22
CA GLY A 22 4.86 42.08 -26.03
C GLY A 22 4.72 40.89 -25.12
N ILE A 23 4.05 41.05 -23.98
CA ILE A 23 3.78 39.94 -23.04
C ILE A 23 2.91 38.88 -23.69
N VAL A 24 1.85 39.26 -24.40
CA VAL A 24 1.00 38.30 -25.10
C VAL A 24 1.75 37.58 -26.22
N ALA A 25 2.60 38.27 -26.95
CA ALA A 25 3.45 37.65 -27.98
C ALA A 25 4.44 36.64 -27.35
N ILE A 26 5.09 36.96 -26.23
CA ILE A 26 5.97 36.04 -25.50
C ILE A 26 5.21 34.81 -25.02
N ILE A 27 4.03 34.98 -24.45
CA ILE A 27 3.17 33.86 -24.01
C ILE A 27 2.78 32.97 -25.18
N VAL A 28 2.37 33.55 -26.30
CA VAL A 28 1.99 32.80 -27.51
C VAL A 28 3.20 32.03 -28.06
N VAL A 29 4.37 32.64 -28.13
CA VAL A 29 5.60 31.97 -28.57
C VAL A 29 5.96 30.84 -27.63
N ALA A 30 5.90 31.06 -26.32
CA ALA A 30 6.16 30.00 -25.33
C ALA A 30 5.18 28.82 -25.49
N ILE A 31 3.90 29.08 -25.69
CA ILE A 31 2.88 28.03 -25.95
C ILE A 31 3.20 27.27 -27.25
N ILE A 32 3.61 27.95 -28.31
CA ILE A 32 3.97 27.31 -29.59
C ILE A 32 5.21 26.43 -29.42
N VAL A 33 6.22 26.88 -28.69
CA VAL A 33 7.45 26.11 -28.45
C VAL A 33 7.12 24.87 -27.63
N ILE A 34 6.38 25.02 -26.53
CA ILE A 34 5.96 23.89 -25.69
C ILE A 34 5.10 22.90 -26.48
N ALA A 35 4.13 23.39 -27.23
CA ALA A 35 3.26 22.53 -28.04
C ALA A 35 4.04 21.83 -29.16
N GLY A 36 5.04 22.49 -29.75
CA GLY A 36 5.93 21.90 -30.73
C GLY A 36 6.78 20.79 -30.18
N ASN A 37 7.38 21.02 -29.01
CA ASN A 37 8.18 20.00 -28.31
C ASN A 37 7.31 18.78 -27.94
N GLN A 38 6.12 19.00 -27.34
CA GLN A 38 5.19 17.92 -27.00
C GLN A 38 4.71 17.15 -28.25
N ALA A 39 4.50 17.82 -29.38
CA ALA A 39 4.15 17.15 -30.61
C ALA A 39 5.28 16.27 -31.16
N VAL A 40 6.53 16.68 -31.00
CA VAL A 40 7.70 15.88 -31.38
C VAL A 40 7.80 14.67 -30.47
N ILE A 41 7.73 14.83 -29.14
CA ILE A 41 7.75 13.74 -28.15
C ILE A 41 6.64 12.73 -28.48
N LEU A 42 5.42 13.20 -28.72
CA LEU A 42 4.30 12.35 -29.09
C LEU A 42 4.56 11.58 -30.39
N SER A 43 5.12 12.24 -31.39
CA SER A 43 5.50 11.59 -32.67
C SER A 43 6.57 10.52 -32.47
N MET A 44 7.54 10.80 -31.60
CA MET A 44 8.58 9.83 -31.23
C MET A 44 7.97 8.62 -30.50
N ASN A 45 7.04 8.83 -29.57
CA ASN A 45 6.35 7.73 -28.88
C ASN A 45 5.58 6.83 -29.84
N PHE A 46 4.89 7.42 -30.85
CA PHE A 46 4.22 6.63 -31.89
C PHE A 46 5.19 5.83 -32.75
N THR A 47 6.39 6.37 -32.99
CA THR A 47 7.38 5.71 -33.84
C THR A 47 8.12 4.60 -33.11
N GLU A 48 8.48 4.83 -31.85
CA GLU A 48 9.26 3.90 -31.03
C GLU A 48 8.41 2.75 -30.49
N PHE A 49 7.24 3.07 -29.91
CA PHE A 49 6.44 2.09 -29.17
C PHE A 49 5.23 1.54 -29.94
N GLY A 50 4.89 2.14 -31.11
CA GLY A 50 3.81 1.65 -31.96
C GLY A 50 2.50 1.34 -31.22
N ASP A 51 2.09 0.10 -31.29
CA ASP A 51 0.81 -0.36 -30.70
C ASP A 51 0.79 -0.33 -29.17
N GLN A 52 1.92 -0.52 -28.50
CA GLN A 52 2.01 -0.46 -27.03
C GLN A 52 1.58 0.93 -26.52
N PHE A 53 1.97 1.99 -27.22
CA PHE A 53 1.59 3.36 -26.88
C PHE A 53 0.20 3.74 -27.39
N THR A 54 -0.24 3.21 -28.53
CA THR A 54 -1.53 3.59 -29.13
C THR A 54 -2.74 2.98 -28.40
N LYS A 55 -2.60 1.79 -27.81
CA LYS A 55 -3.69 1.13 -27.08
C LYS A 55 -4.17 1.91 -25.86
N PRO A 56 -3.32 2.40 -24.93
CA PRO A 56 -3.76 3.26 -23.83
C PRO A 56 -4.50 4.51 -24.30
N LEU A 57 -4.01 5.16 -25.37
CA LEU A 57 -4.69 6.30 -25.98
C LEU A 57 -6.06 5.94 -26.53
N TYR A 58 -6.19 4.81 -27.19
CA TYR A 58 -7.46 4.31 -27.72
C TYR A 58 -8.47 4.09 -26.59
N TYR A 59 -8.11 3.40 -25.51
CA TYR A 59 -9.01 3.17 -24.38
C TYR A 59 -9.39 4.47 -23.67
N SER A 60 -8.44 5.39 -23.50
CA SER A 60 -8.73 6.72 -22.97
C SER A 60 -9.68 7.51 -23.88
N LEU A 61 -9.50 7.40 -25.19
CA LEU A 61 -10.38 8.05 -26.16
C LEU A 61 -11.80 7.45 -26.12
N VAL A 62 -11.92 6.13 -26.09
CA VAL A 62 -13.22 5.43 -26.00
C VAL A 62 -13.96 5.84 -24.75
N SER A 63 -13.30 5.83 -23.58
CA SER A 63 -13.91 6.27 -22.32
C SER A 63 -14.35 7.72 -22.38
N THR A 64 -13.50 8.60 -22.92
CA THR A 64 -13.78 10.02 -23.11
C THR A 64 -15.01 10.25 -23.99
N LEU A 65 -15.12 9.52 -25.08
CA LEU A 65 -16.26 9.64 -26.02
C LEU A 65 -17.55 9.15 -25.36
N ILE A 66 -17.53 8.03 -24.66
CA ILE A 66 -18.72 7.49 -23.98
C ILE A 66 -19.19 8.44 -22.89
N LEU A 67 -18.29 8.87 -21.98
CA LEU A 67 -18.61 9.79 -20.91
C LEU A 67 -19.06 11.15 -21.43
N SER A 68 -18.42 11.64 -22.51
CA SER A 68 -18.81 12.87 -23.18
C SER A 68 -20.19 12.75 -23.79
N ALA A 69 -20.54 11.61 -24.38
CA ALA A 69 -21.88 11.38 -24.96
C ALA A 69 -22.96 11.43 -23.86
N ILE A 70 -22.71 10.80 -22.69
CA ILE A 70 -23.61 10.88 -21.54
C ILE A 70 -23.79 12.33 -21.07
N ALA A 71 -22.74 13.14 -21.11
CA ALA A 71 -22.76 14.53 -20.72
C ALA A 71 -23.40 15.44 -21.79
N LEU A 72 -23.17 15.16 -23.07
CA LEU A 72 -23.56 16.01 -24.20
C LEU A 72 -25.08 16.13 -24.39
N VAL A 73 -25.90 15.16 -23.98
CA VAL A 73 -27.36 15.15 -24.17
C VAL A 73 -28.02 16.45 -23.67
N ARG A 74 -27.41 17.20 -22.75
CA ARG A 74 -27.96 18.50 -22.32
C ARG A 74 -27.02 19.71 -22.50
N ILE A 75 -25.75 19.54 -22.77
CA ILE A 75 -24.83 20.65 -23.00
C ILE A 75 -25.25 21.46 -24.21
N ASN A 76 -25.94 20.83 -25.15
CA ASN A 76 -26.56 21.51 -26.30
C ASN A 76 -27.51 22.65 -25.89
N ILE A 77 -28.12 22.55 -24.68
CA ILE A 77 -29.00 23.59 -24.16
C ILE A 77 -28.17 24.77 -23.61
N ILE A 78 -27.06 24.52 -22.96
CA ILE A 78 -26.19 25.56 -22.39
C ILE A 78 -25.44 26.32 -23.49
N SER A 79 -25.01 25.63 -24.55
CA SER A 79 -24.32 26.27 -25.68
C SER A 79 -25.18 27.27 -26.45
N ARG A 80 -26.49 27.18 -26.35
CA ARG A 80 -27.42 28.14 -26.90
C ARG A 80 -27.57 29.38 -26.03
N SER A 81 -27.05 29.41 -24.81
CA SER A 81 -27.06 30.61 -23.96
C SER A 81 -26.02 31.60 -24.46
N SER A 82 -26.47 32.70 -25.01
CA SER A 82 -25.63 33.79 -25.46
C SER A 82 -24.76 34.45 -24.39
N ILE A 83 -25.12 34.26 -23.15
CA ILE A 83 -24.48 34.87 -21.96
C ILE A 83 -23.08 34.36 -21.72
N PHE A 84 -22.85 33.07 -21.88
CA PHE A 84 -21.51 32.47 -21.64
C PHE A 84 -20.49 33.05 -22.65
N TRP A 85 -20.89 33.18 -23.92
CA TRP A 85 -20.06 33.83 -24.93
C TRP A 85 -19.87 35.33 -24.70
N TYR A 86 -20.88 35.99 -24.16
CA TYR A 86 -20.73 37.36 -23.69
C TYR A 86 -19.72 37.48 -22.56
N ALA A 87 -19.76 36.59 -21.57
CA ALA A 87 -18.80 36.56 -20.47
C ALA A 87 -17.37 36.31 -20.98
N ILE A 88 -17.18 35.33 -21.87
CA ILE A 88 -15.87 35.06 -22.50
C ILE A 88 -15.39 36.28 -23.29
N LYS A 89 -16.25 36.85 -24.15
CA LYS A 89 -15.91 38.03 -24.97
C LYS A 89 -15.59 39.25 -24.07
N THR A 90 -16.31 39.42 -23.00
CA THR A 90 -16.07 40.49 -22.02
C THR A 90 -14.77 40.25 -21.27
N GLY A 91 -14.49 39.00 -20.84
CA GLY A 91 -13.23 38.63 -20.26
C GLY A 91 -12.01 38.82 -21.16
N ILE A 92 -12.13 38.39 -22.44
CA ILE A 92 -11.09 38.63 -23.46
C ILE A 92 -10.94 40.13 -23.72
N GLY A 93 -12.08 40.88 -23.81
CA GLY A 93 -12.07 42.31 -23.93
C GLY A 93 -11.42 43.06 -22.76
N PHE A 94 -11.63 42.55 -21.56
CA PHE A 94 -11.00 43.05 -20.34
C PHE A 94 -9.47 42.87 -20.39
N ILE A 95 -9.00 41.72 -20.83
CA ILE A 95 -7.57 41.45 -21.01
C ILE A 95 -6.96 42.31 -22.10
N ALA A 96 -7.68 42.48 -23.24
CA ALA A 96 -7.17 43.19 -24.42
C ALA A 96 -7.26 44.72 -24.32
N GLN A 97 -8.27 45.26 -23.66
CA GLN A 97 -8.59 46.71 -23.70
C GLN A 97 -8.56 47.40 -22.33
N GLY A 98 -8.42 46.67 -21.25
CA GLY A 98 -8.43 47.20 -19.89
C GLY A 98 -9.84 47.46 -19.32
N PRO A 99 -9.95 47.68 -17.99
CA PRO A 99 -11.24 47.68 -17.28
C PRO A 99 -12.18 48.83 -17.61
N GLN A 100 -11.69 49.98 -18.01
CA GLN A 100 -12.54 51.15 -18.24
C GLN A 100 -13.27 51.24 -19.61
N GLN A 101 -12.76 50.52 -20.62
CA GLN A 101 -13.38 50.53 -21.97
C GLN A 101 -14.37 49.35 -22.19
N SER A 102 -14.26 48.28 -21.41
CA SER A 102 -15.16 47.12 -21.54
C SER A 102 -16.54 47.34 -20.93
N ILE A 103 -16.68 48.23 -19.96
CA ILE A 103 -17.95 48.52 -19.26
C ILE A 103 -18.82 49.54 -19.99
N SER A 104 -18.22 50.39 -20.88
CA SER A 104 -18.93 51.50 -21.54
C SER A 104 -19.61 51.10 -22.85
N ASN A 105 -19.29 49.93 -23.39
CA ASN A 105 -19.98 49.47 -24.65
C ASN A 105 -21.21 48.65 -24.26
N SER A 106 -22.34 49.32 -24.39
CA SER A 106 -23.74 48.87 -24.35
C SER A 106 -23.93 47.35 -24.20
N ILE A 107 -24.52 46.96 -23.06
CA ILE A 107 -25.02 45.60 -22.83
C ILE A 107 -25.96 45.25 -23.98
N PRO A 108 -25.60 44.32 -24.92
CA PRO A 108 -26.51 43.96 -26.00
C PRO A 108 -27.73 43.28 -25.43
N SER A 109 -28.87 43.56 -26.01
CA SER A 109 -30.09 42.86 -25.65
C SER A 109 -29.88 41.35 -25.86
N PHE A 110 -30.11 40.53 -24.83
CA PHE A 110 -29.84 39.08 -24.85
C PHE A 110 -30.60 38.31 -25.91
N LYS A 111 -31.60 38.90 -26.60
CA LYS A 111 -32.39 38.25 -27.64
C LYS A 111 -31.66 38.10 -28.97
N ASP A 112 -30.60 38.86 -29.18
CA ASP A 112 -29.97 38.96 -30.53
C ASP A 112 -28.65 38.20 -30.67
N PHE A 113 -28.21 37.47 -29.63
CA PHE A 113 -26.95 36.76 -29.64
C PHE A 113 -27.08 35.35 -30.22
N LYS A 114 -26.99 35.25 -31.54
CA LYS A 114 -26.85 33.96 -32.23
C LYS A 114 -25.39 33.67 -32.49
N LEU A 115 -24.91 32.51 -31.99
CA LEU A 115 -23.59 31.98 -32.34
C LEU A 115 -23.56 31.69 -33.85
N SER A 116 -22.52 32.14 -34.52
CA SER A 116 -22.23 31.70 -35.90
C SER A 116 -21.94 30.20 -35.92
N THR A 117 -22.26 29.51 -36.99
CA THR A 117 -22.04 28.06 -37.13
C THR A 117 -20.61 27.62 -36.76
N PRO A 118 -19.53 28.31 -37.23
CA PRO A 118 -18.18 27.92 -36.83
C PRO A 118 -17.90 28.11 -35.33
N GLN A 119 -18.43 29.16 -34.71
CA GLN A 119 -18.30 29.37 -33.27
C GLN A 119 -19.04 28.29 -32.47
N PHE A 120 -20.15 27.83 -32.94
CA PHE A 120 -20.91 26.73 -32.35
C PHE A 120 -20.12 25.41 -32.43
N VAL A 121 -19.53 25.10 -33.58
CA VAL A 121 -18.71 23.90 -33.78
C VAL A 121 -17.47 23.94 -32.87
N ILE A 122 -16.73 25.04 -32.86
CA ILE A 122 -15.54 25.20 -31.98
C ILE A 122 -15.94 25.01 -30.51
N TRP A 123 -17.08 25.56 -30.10
CA TRP A 123 -17.55 25.39 -28.73
C TRP A 123 -17.92 23.96 -28.42
N GLN A 124 -18.54 23.22 -29.33
CA GLN A 124 -18.83 21.81 -29.14
C GLN A 124 -17.53 20.97 -28.99
N ILE A 125 -16.55 21.24 -29.88
CA ILE A 125 -15.25 20.59 -29.80
C ILE A 125 -14.55 20.93 -28.46
N THR A 126 -14.52 22.18 -28.04
CA THR A 126 -13.93 22.62 -26.78
C THR A 126 -14.58 21.93 -25.58
N LYS A 127 -15.92 21.73 -25.64
CA LYS A 127 -16.61 20.97 -24.57
C LYS A 127 -16.20 19.52 -24.55
N ILE A 128 -16.13 18.85 -25.70
CA ILE A 128 -15.70 17.46 -25.79
C ILE A 128 -14.28 17.33 -25.23
N LEU A 129 -13.37 18.20 -25.60
CA LEU A 129 -11.99 18.21 -25.09
C LEU A 129 -11.93 18.51 -23.58
N LEU A 130 -12.75 19.46 -23.11
CA LEU A 130 -12.80 19.81 -21.69
C LEU A 130 -13.37 18.66 -20.85
N PHE A 131 -14.37 17.95 -21.37
CA PHE A 131 -14.88 16.73 -20.76
C PHE A 131 -13.86 15.61 -20.83
N GLY A 132 -13.18 15.45 -21.94
CA GLY A 132 -12.13 14.48 -22.09
C GLY A 132 -11.01 14.65 -21.06
N ALA A 133 -10.59 15.88 -20.82
CA ALA A 133 -9.57 16.19 -19.82
C ALA A 133 -9.98 15.79 -18.38
N PHE A 134 -11.28 15.83 -18.08
CA PHE A 134 -11.78 15.41 -16.77
C PHE A 134 -11.98 13.90 -16.62
N PHE A 135 -12.12 13.17 -17.72
CA PHE A 135 -12.49 11.77 -17.74
C PHE A 135 -11.49 10.88 -18.47
N VAL A 136 -10.22 11.26 -18.49
CA VAL A 136 -9.17 10.34 -18.94
C VAL A 136 -9.05 9.23 -17.91
N ASN A 137 -9.91 8.22 -18.05
CA ASN A 137 -9.89 7.03 -17.23
C ASN A 137 -9.74 5.82 -18.16
N THR A 138 -8.53 5.34 -18.28
CA THR A 138 -8.19 4.22 -19.16
C THR A 138 -8.92 2.95 -18.75
N MET A 139 -9.06 2.71 -17.45
CA MET A 139 -9.78 1.54 -16.93
C MET A 139 -11.25 1.53 -17.31
N PHE A 140 -11.90 2.69 -17.32
CA PHE A 140 -13.26 2.78 -17.84
C PHE A 140 -13.33 2.48 -19.34
N GLY A 141 -12.30 2.84 -20.10
CA GLY A 141 -12.18 2.49 -21.53
C GLY A 141 -12.07 0.98 -21.74
N PHE A 142 -11.21 0.32 -20.99
CA PHE A 142 -11.13 -1.14 -20.96
C PHE A 142 -12.47 -1.79 -20.63
N ALA A 143 -13.10 -1.33 -19.54
CA ALA A 143 -14.40 -1.83 -19.12
C ALA A 143 -15.48 -1.64 -20.20
N ALA A 144 -15.47 -0.49 -20.90
CA ALA A 144 -16.42 -0.20 -21.98
C ALA A 144 -16.20 -1.10 -23.19
N VAL A 145 -14.94 -1.33 -23.60
CA VAL A 145 -14.62 -2.24 -24.71
C VAL A 145 -14.98 -3.67 -24.32
N SER A 146 -14.59 -4.13 -23.13
CA SER A 146 -14.91 -5.47 -22.63
C SER A 146 -16.42 -5.71 -22.57
N PHE A 147 -17.22 -4.70 -22.19
CA PHE A 147 -18.67 -4.78 -22.21
C PHE A 147 -19.23 -4.88 -23.66
N LEU A 148 -18.68 -4.12 -24.60
CA LEU A 148 -19.10 -4.15 -25.99
C LEU A 148 -18.76 -5.51 -26.65
N ASP A 149 -17.67 -6.15 -26.23
CA ASP A 149 -17.27 -7.47 -26.71
C ASP A 149 -18.04 -8.63 -26.03
N GLY A 150 -18.99 -8.32 -25.15
CA GLY A 150 -19.86 -9.27 -24.50
C GLY A 150 -19.34 -9.87 -23.20
N ASN A 151 -18.23 -9.38 -22.67
CA ASN A 151 -17.68 -9.76 -21.38
C ASN A 151 -18.48 -9.12 -20.24
N SER A 152 -18.79 -9.90 -19.20
CA SER A 152 -19.61 -9.46 -18.07
C SER A 152 -18.77 -8.68 -17.06
N LEU A 153 -19.17 -7.45 -16.76
CA LEU A 153 -18.66 -6.63 -15.65
C LEU A 153 -19.52 -6.76 -14.36
N GLY A 154 -20.40 -7.73 -14.29
CA GLY A 154 -21.41 -7.79 -13.24
C GLY A 154 -22.51 -6.72 -13.41
N ILE A 155 -22.64 -6.13 -14.61
CA ILE A 155 -23.63 -5.08 -14.91
C ILE A 155 -25.06 -5.60 -14.79
N GLU A 156 -25.28 -6.89 -14.98
CA GLU A 156 -26.55 -7.57 -14.72
C GLU A 156 -27.01 -7.39 -13.26
N ASN A 157 -26.08 -7.15 -12.34
CA ASN A 157 -26.35 -6.90 -10.93
C ASN A 157 -26.58 -5.40 -10.60
N LEU A 158 -26.48 -4.48 -11.58
CA LEU A 158 -26.74 -3.05 -11.35
C LEU A 158 -28.10 -2.76 -10.68
N PRO A 159 -29.23 -3.45 -10.98
CA PRO A 159 -30.47 -3.24 -10.24
C PRO A 159 -30.32 -3.50 -8.74
N THR A 160 -29.48 -4.46 -8.36
CA THR A 160 -29.20 -4.80 -6.97
C THR A 160 -28.43 -3.69 -6.27
N LEU A 161 -27.53 -2.97 -6.97
CA LEU A 161 -26.84 -1.79 -6.45
C LEU A 161 -27.80 -0.70 -5.97
N PHE A 162 -28.88 -0.47 -6.69
CA PHE A 162 -29.90 0.51 -6.27
C PHE A 162 -30.70 0.06 -5.07
N SER A 163 -30.69 -1.24 -4.73
CA SER A 163 -31.31 -1.77 -3.52
C SER A 163 -30.41 -1.71 -2.28
N LEU A 164 -29.08 -1.60 -2.44
CA LEU A 164 -28.12 -1.52 -1.35
C LEU A 164 -28.48 -0.56 -0.20
N PRO A 165 -28.95 0.67 -0.49
CA PRO A 165 -29.36 1.58 0.56
C PRO A 165 -30.54 1.14 1.40
N PHE A 166 -31.39 0.27 0.85
CA PHE A 166 -32.68 -0.15 1.42
C PHE A 166 -32.63 -1.53 2.07
N VAL A 167 -31.61 -2.33 1.74
CA VAL A 167 -31.42 -3.65 2.35
C VAL A 167 -30.59 -3.48 3.62
N THR A 168 -31.13 -4.01 4.73
CA THR A 168 -30.37 -4.06 5.98
C THR A 168 -29.68 -5.41 6.10
N PRO A 169 -28.42 -5.45 6.54
CA PRO A 169 -27.67 -6.69 6.76
C PRO A 169 -28.34 -7.67 7.72
N ASP A 170 -29.19 -7.17 8.65
CA ASP A 170 -29.96 -7.97 9.61
C ASP A 170 -30.86 -9.01 8.94
N THR A 171 -31.32 -8.72 7.72
CA THR A 171 -32.25 -9.61 7.00
C THR A 171 -31.52 -10.66 6.16
N ASN A 172 -30.24 -10.46 5.86
CA ASN A 172 -29.45 -11.39 5.06
C ASN A 172 -27.96 -11.31 5.45
N PRO A 173 -27.46 -12.17 6.34
CA PRO A 173 -26.07 -12.21 6.78
C PRO A 173 -25.07 -12.45 5.63
N SER A 174 -25.48 -13.19 4.61
CA SER A 174 -24.63 -13.49 3.44
C SER A 174 -24.76 -12.46 2.31
N TYR A 175 -25.38 -11.31 2.58
CA TYR A 175 -25.68 -10.31 1.55
C TYR A 175 -24.42 -9.79 0.83
N ALA A 176 -23.35 -9.50 1.58
CA ALA A 176 -22.10 -9.03 1.01
C ALA A 176 -21.52 -10.06 0.02
N VAL A 177 -21.37 -11.31 0.45
CA VAL A 177 -20.78 -12.38 -0.37
C VAL A 177 -21.64 -12.65 -1.62
N ASN A 178 -22.96 -12.72 -1.47
CA ASN A 178 -23.84 -13.10 -2.56
C ASN A 178 -24.20 -11.95 -3.50
N GLN A 179 -24.16 -10.70 -3.04
CA GLN A 179 -24.66 -9.54 -3.78
C GLN A 179 -23.61 -8.46 -4.03
N VAL A 180 -22.75 -8.14 -3.05
CA VAL A 180 -21.76 -7.05 -3.19
C VAL A 180 -20.49 -7.55 -3.87
N VAL A 181 -19.96 -8.67 -3.45
CA VAL A 181 -18.71 -9.24 -3.99
C VAL A 181 -18.76 -9.42 -5.51
N PRO A 182 -19.79 -9.99 -6.12
CA PRO A 182 -19.86 -10.12 -7.58
C PRO A 182 -19.92 -8.79 -8.33
N MET A 183 -20.28 -7.69 -7.65
CA MET A 183 -20.39 -6.37 -8.24
C MET A 183 -19.14 -5.49 -8.04
N ILE A 184 -18.16 -5.95 -7.28
CA ILE A 184 -16.97 -5.15 -6.98
C ILE A 184 -16.30 -4.61 -8.24
N PRO A 185 -16.08 -5.36 -9.33
CA PRO A 185 -15.54 -4.79 -10.57
C PRO A 185 -16.33 -3.62 -11.12
N ALA A 186 -17.66 -3.72 -11.09
CA ALA A 186 -18.52 -2.61 -11.52
C ALA A 186 -18.49 -1.43 -10.54
N LEU A 187 -18.41 -1.70 -9.22
CA LEU A 187 -18.33 -0.67 -8.20
C LEU A 187 -17.04 0.14 -8.32
N ILE A 188 -15.89 -0.50 -8.47
CA ILE A 188 -14.59 0.18 -8.52
C ILE A 188 -14.28 0.87 -9.84
N ILE A 189 -14.87 0.45 -10.97
CA ILE A 189 -14.60 1.02 -12.29
C ILE A 189 -15.72 1.93 -12.77
N LEU A 190 -16.94 1.38 -12.88
CA LEU A 190 -18.04 2.07 -13.56
C LEU A 190 -18.69 3.13 -12.68
N ILE A 191 -18.90 2.82 -11.40
CA ILE A 191 -19.64 3.72 -10.51
C ILE A 191 -18.92 5.06 -10.33
N PRO A 192 -17.64 5.13 -9.94
CA PRO A 192 -16.94 6.40 -9.82
C PRO A 192 -16.98 7.22 -11.11
N SER A 193 -16.77 6.58 -12.27
CA SER A 193 -16.76 7.23 -13.56
C SER A 193 -18.14 7.79 -13.95
N VAL A 194 -19.19 7.01 -13.76
CA VAL A 194 -20.58 7.43 -14.04
C VAL A 194 -21.03 8.52 -13.07
N LEU A 195 -20.72 8.38 -11.79
CA LEU A 195 -21.03 9.40 -10.79
C LEU A 195 -20.30 10.71 -11.10
N ALA A 196 -19.02 10.65 -11.46
CA ALA A 196 -18.27 11.85 -11.88
C ALA A 196 -18.89 12.50 -13.11
N ALA A 197 -19.29 11.72 -14.11
CA ALA A 197 -19.95 12.24 -15.33
C ALA A 197 -21.29 12.92 -15.02
N ILE A 198 -22.11 12.31 -14.18
CA ILE A 198 -23.38 12.88 -13.73
C ILE A 198 -23.14 14.13 -12.86
N GLY A 199 -22.18 14.08 -11.94
CA GLY A 199 -21.80 15.21 -11.09
C GLY A 199 -21.35 16.41 -11.90
N LEU A 200 -20.45 16.22 -12.86
CA LEU A 200 -20.00 17.28 -13.75
C LEU A 200 -21.17 17.86 -14.57
N ARG A 201 -22.06 17.02 -15.08
CA ARG A 201 -23.27 17.47 -15.76
C ARG A 201 -24.16 18.32 -14.85
N LEU A 202 -24.32 17.93 -13.60
CA LEU A 202 -25.08 18.69 -12.61
C LEU A 202 -24.39 20.05 -12.31
N VAL A 203 -23.05 20.03 -12.11
CA VAL A 203 -22.26 21.27 -11.91
C VAL A 203 -22.43 22.23 -13.09
N LEU A 204 -22.33 21.76 -14.32
CA LEU A 204 -22.51 22.57 -15.51
C LEU A 204 -23.96 23.08 -15.65
N TYR A 205 -24.94 22.22 -15.40
CA TYR A 205 -26.33 22.62 -15.46
C TYR A 205 -26.70 23.63 -14.37
N VAL A 206 -26.34 23.32 -13.13
CA VAL A 206 -26.68 24.13 -11.96
C VAL A 206 -25.77 25.35 -11.86
N GLY A 207 -24.45 25.17 -11.96
CA GLY A 207 -23.48 26.24 -11.79
C GLY A 207 -23.55 27.26 -12.93
N ILE A 208 -23.51 26.81 -14.19
CA ILE A 208 -23.50 27.72 -15.32
C ILE A 208 -24.91 28.24 -15.63
N HIS A 209 -25.88 27.36 -15.75
CA HIS A 209 -27.22 27.76 -16.18
C HIS A 209 -27.98 28.57 -15.14
N ARG A 210 -27.92 28.11 -13.88
CA ARG A 210 -28.63 28.78 -12.77
C ARG A 210 -27.94 30.05 -12.29
N ILE A 211 -26.62 30.07 -12.23
CA ILE A 211 -25.87 31.31 -11.93
C ILE A 211 -26.11 32.35 -13.03
N ILE A 212 -26.11 31.97 -14.28
CA ILE A 212 -26.46 32.85 -15.40
C ILE A 212 -27.87 33.37 -15.27
N ASP A 213 -28.85 32.52 -14.93
CA ASP A 213 -30.24 32.97 -14.68
C ASP A 213 -30.31 34.01 -13.55
N VAL A 214 -29.55 33.82 -12.45
CA VAL A 214 -29.47 34.78 -11.35
C VAL A 214 -28.88 36.10 -11.80
N VAL A 215 -27.72 36.07 -12.47
CA VAL A 215 -27.05 37.28 -12.96
C VAL A 215 -27.91 38.04 -13.97
N THR A 216 -28.59 37.32 -14.87
CA THR A 216 -29.50 37.91 -15.85
C THR A 216 -30.70 38.57 -15.19
N SER A 217 -31.32 37.87 -14.25
CA SER A 217 -32.45 38.39 -13.50
C SER A 217 -32.04 39.62 -12.66
N PHE A 218 -30.84 39.61 -12.08
CA PHE A 218 -30.29 40.76 -11.32
C PHE A 218 -30.10 41.96 -12.23
N ILE A 219 -29.55 41.79 -13.45
CA ILE A 219 -29.36 42.86 -14.41
C ILE A 219 -30.73 43.40 -14.89
N GLN A 220 -31.71 42.54 -15.16
CA GLN A 220 -33.05 42.93 -15.60
C GLN A 220 -33.80 43.66 -14.47
N ASP A 221 -33.75 43.16 -13.24
CA ASP A 221 -34.43 43.77 -12.09
C ASP A 221 -33.78 45.11 -11.71
N SER A 222 -32.46 45.26 -11.91
CA SER A 222 -31.77 46.55 -11.74
C SER A 222 -32.25 47.58 -12.75
N ASN A 223 -32.59 47.18 -13.99
CA ASN A 223 -33.11 48.05 -15.00
C ASN A 223 -34.60 48.40 -14.78
N ASP A 224 -35.41 47.48 -14.27
CA ASP A 224 -36.83 47.65 -14.05
C ASP A 224 -37.19 48.29 -12.69
N GLY A 225 -36.20 48.48 -11.80
CA GLY A 225 -36.38 49.11 -10.48
C GLY A 225 -37.24 48.31 -9.48
N LYS A 226 -37.53 47.05 -9.77
CA LYS A 226 -38.35 46.16 -8.96
C LYS A 226 -37.60 44.84 -8.65
N PRO A 227 -36.87 44.75 -7.53
CA PRO A 227 -36.14 43.54 -7.20
C PRO A 227 -37.08 42.37 -6.88
N ARG A 228 -36.92 41.25 -7.58
CA ARG A 228 -37.66 39.99 -7.39
C ARG A 228 -36.85 39.06 -6.51
N TYR A 229 -36.59 39.42 -5.28
CA TYR A 229 -35.74 38.65 -4.35
C TYR A 229 -36.09 37.16 -4.27
N LEU A 230 -37.38 36.81 -4.34
CA LEU A 230 -37.83 35.42 -4.23
C LEU A 230 -37.33 34.53 -5.39
N ASN A 231 -37.10 35.06 -6.56
CA ASN A 231 -36.55 34.34 -7.68
C ASN A 231 -35.08 34.01 -7.45
N TYR A 232 -34.29 34.89 -6.85
CA TYR A 232 -32.89 34.66 -6.52
C TYR A 232 -32.76 33.61 -5.43
N VAL A 233 -33.52 33.79 -4.35
CA VAL A 233 -33.55 32.83 -3.22
C VAL A 233 -33.95 31.44 -3.73
N SER A 234 -35.03 31.33 -4.48
CA SER A 234 -35.47 30.05 -5.09
C SER A 234 -34.39 29.40 -5.95
N THR A 235 -33.62 30.19 -6.70
CA THR A 235 -32.56 29.65 -7.56
C THR A 235 -31.39 29.14 -6.72
N ILE A 236 -30.96 29.91 -5.71
CA ILE A 236 -29.90 29.50 -4.77
C ILE A 236 -30.31 28.21 -4.03
N GLU A 237 -31.54 28.14 -3.53
CA GLU A 237 -32.08 26.96 -2.86
C GLU A 237 -32.15 25.74 -3.78
N SER A 238 -32.49 25.94 -5.04
CA SER A 238 -32.49 24.87 -6.06
C SER A 238 -31.07 24.33 -6.28
N ILE A 239 -30.07 25.22 -6.35
CA ILE A 239 -28.66 24.86 -6.49
C ILE A 239 -28.19 24.08 -5.28
N LEU A 240 -28.42 24.60 -4.07
CA LEU A 240 -28.05 23.95 -2.82
C LEU A 240 -28.75 22.60 -2.66
N GLY A 241 -30.07 22.54 -2.93
CA GLY A 241 -30.84 21.32 -2.82
C GLY A 241 -30.33 20.21 -3.74
N ILE A 242 -30.05 20.53 -5.00
CA ILE A 242 -29.48 19.55 -5.96
C ILE A 242 -28.08 19.14 -5.53
N GLY A 243 -27.22 20.08 -5.11
CA GLY A 243 -25.87 19.79 -4.64
C GLY A 243 -25.87 18.87 -3.41
N ILE A 244 -26.74 19.16 -2.43
CA ILE A 244 -26.85 18.35 -1.21
C ILE A 244 -27.40 16.94 -1.53
N ILE A 245 -28.41 16.83 -2.40
CA ILE A 245 -28.93 15.51 -2.85
C ILE A 245 -27.84 14.74 -3.58
N TRP A 246 -27.04 15.42 -4.40
CA TRP A 246 -25.91 14.79 -5.05
C TRP A 246 -24.90 14.24 -4.06
N VAL A 247 -24.49 15.02 -3.05
CA VAL A 247 -23.62 14.56 -1.97
C VAL A 247 -24.25 13.38 -1.24
N GLY A 248 -25.54 13.47 -0.85
CA GLY A 248 -26.23 12.39 -0.18
C GLY A 248 -26.30 11.11 -1.02
N PHE A 249 -26.43 11.24 -2.34
CA PHE A 249 -26.42 10.09 -3.24
C PHE A 249 -25.04 9.44 -3.34
N ASN A 250 -23.96 10.22 -3.40
CA ASN A 250 -22.61 9.67 -3.40
C ASN A 250 -22.28 8.94 -2.10
N LEU A 251 -22.82 9.39 -0.97
CA LEU A 251 -22.59 8.75 0.33
C LEU A 251 -23.20 7.34 0.45
N PHE A 252 -24.02 6.87 -0.49
CA PHE A 252 -24.45 5.47 -0.53
C PHE A 252 -23.35 4.51 -0.94
N PHE A 253 -22.37 5.02 -1.68
CA PHE A 253 -21.20 4.28 -2.11
C PHE A 253 -20.03 4.72 -1.23
N THR A 254 -19.97 4.18 -0.01
CA THR A 254 -18.89 4.46 0.94
C THR A 254 -18.38 3.17 1.56
N GLU A 255 -17.11 3.16 1.89
CA GLU A 255 -16.42 2.04 2.53
C GLU A 255 -17.03 1.61 3.88
N GLN A 256 -17.71 2.54 4.56
CA GLN A 256 -18.30 2.33 5.88
C GLN A 256 -19.81 2.57 5.85
N LEU A 257 -20.54 1.69 5.20
CA LEU A 257 -22.00 1.78 5.13
C LEU A 257 -22.66 1.10 6.35
N ASP A 258 -22.50 1.70 7.53
CA ASP A 258 -23.10 1.27 8.80
C ASP A 258 -24.47 1.93 9.06
N TYR A 259 -25.07 1.65 10.22
CA TYR A 259 -26.33 2.25 10.62
C TYR A 259 -26.25 3.78 10.72
N ASN A 260 -25.19 4.31 11.33
CA ASN A 260 -25.04 5.75 11.54
C ASN A 260 -24.87 6.48 10.20
N SER A 261 -24.07 5.93 9.30
CA SER A 261 -23.92 6.46 7.94
C SER A 261 -25.25 6.54 7.21
N ARG A 262 -26.09 5.52 7.30
CA ARG A 262 -27.44 5.52 6.69
C ARG A 262 -28.34 6.62 7.24
N TYR A 263 -28.31 6.87 8.55
CA TYR A 263 -29.08 7.96 9.16
C TYR A 263 -28.55 9.33 8.73
N VAL A 264 -27.23 9.48 8.63
CA VAL A 264 -26.60 10.71 8.12
C VAL A 264 -27.02 10.93 6.65
N ILE A 265 -26.93 9.91 5.82
CA ILE A 265 -27.36 9.97 4.40
C ILE A 265 -28.82 10.38 4.29
N GLY A 266 -29.69 9.72 5.07
CA GLY A 266 -31.13 10.07 5.13
C GLY A 266 -31.34 11.52 5.54
N GLY A 267 -30.61 12.00 6.53
CA GLY A 267 -30.64 13.40 6.96
C GLY A 267 -30.18 14.37 5.88
N VAL A 268 -29.07 14.08 5.22
CA VAL A 268 -28.54 14.89 4.09
C VAL A 268 -29.55 14.97 2.96
N LEU A 269 -30.14 13.84 2.57
CA LEU A 269 -31.17 13.80 1.52
C LEU A 269 -32.40 14.61 1.92
N LEU A 270 -32.87 14.47 3.18
CA LEU A 270 -34.01 15.25 3.68
C LEU A 270 -33.73 16.76 3.64
N VAL A 271 -32.53 17.20 4.00
CA VAL A 271 -32.12 18.61 3.89
C VAL A 271 -32.15 19.06 2.43
N GLY A 272 -31.59 18.25 1.52
CA GLY A 272 -31.60 18.56 0.09
C GLY A 272 -33.03 18.67 -0.47
N PHE A 273 -33.91 17.74 -0.14
CA PHE A 273 -35.34 17.80 -0.53
C PHE A 273 -36.06 19.00 0.10
N ALA A 274 -35.74 19.36 1.34
CA ALA A 274 -36.29 20.56 1.98
C ALA A 274 -35.91 21.83 1.21
N PHE A 275 -34.66 21.97 0.78
CA PHE A 275 -34.25 23.10 -0.07
C PHE A 275 -34.98 23.12 -1.41
N LEU A 276 -35.20 21.97 -2.07
CA LEU A 276 -36.00 21.91 -3.30
C LEU A 276 -37.46 22.29 -3.05
N ALA A 277 -38.04 21.84 -1.94
CA ALA A 277 -39.41 22.20 -1.56
C ALA A 277 -39.56 23.69 -1.30
N PHE A 278 -38.59 24.32 -0.60
CA PHE A 278 -38.56 25.77 -0.39
C PHE A 278 -38.43 26.52 -1.74
N SER A 279 -37.51 26.08 -2.60
CA SER A 279 -37.34 26.64 -3.93
C SER A 279 -38.64 26.58 -4.76
N PHE A 280 -39.35 25.46 -4.73
CA PHE A 280 -40.63 25.28 -5.39
C PHE A 280 -41.73 26.20 -4.80
N ALA A 281 -41.81 26.25 -3.45
CA ALA A 281 -42.76 27.12 -2.77
C ALA A 281 -42.55 28.62 -3.12
N ASP A 282 -41.28 29.04 -3.16
CA ASP A 282 -40.95 30.43 -3.50
C ASP A 282 -41.26 30.78 -4.96
N ARG A 283 -41.10 29.84 -5.90
CA ARG A 283 -41.51 30.05 -7.30
C ARG A 283 -43.04 30.23 -7.45
N ILE A 284 -43.81 29.51 -6.67
CA ILE A 284 -45.27 29.65 -6.64
C ILE A 284 -45.63 31.00 -5.97
N ARG A 285 -45.02 31.33 -4.86
CA ARG A 285 -45.29 32.57 -4.11
C ARG A 285 -44.83 33.83 -4.84
N SER A 286 -43.76 33.81 -5.59
CA SER A 286 -43.27 34.94 -6.37
C SER A 286 -44.30 35.53 -7.35
N ARG A 287 -45.32 34.71 -7.70
CA ARG A 287 -46.46 35.12 -8.53
C ARG A 287 -47.58 35.87 -7.76
N VAL A 288 -47.57 35.80 -6.41
CA VAL A 288 -48.73 36.20 -5.62
C VAL A 288 -48.45 37.27 -4.54
N LEU A 289 -47.26 37.36 -3.88
CA LEU A 289 -47.06 38.20 -2.70
C LEU A 289 -45.66 38.76 -2.50
N THR A 290 -45.62 40.02 -2.16
CA THR A 290 -44.49 40.73 -1.54
C THR A 290 -44.65 40.76 -0.01
N HIS A 291 -43.59 40.47 0.74
CA HIS A 291 -43.37 40.68 2.17
C HIS A 291 -43.60 39.55 3.13
N MET A 292 -42.53 38.72 3.31
CA MET A 292 -42.30 38.09 4.64
C MET A 292 -40.87 37.44 4.70
N PHE A 293 -39.86 38.11 4.24
CA PHE A 293 -38.49 37.60 4.17
C PHE A 293 -37.96 37.02 5.50
N LYS A 294 -38.16 37.75 6.62
CA LYS A 294 -37.68 37.28 7.92
C LYS A 294 -38.34 35.97 8.38
N ARG A 295 -39.67 35.86 8.26
CA ARG A 295 -40.40 34.65 8.64
C ARG A 295 -39.99 33.43 7.79
N ASP A 296 -39.79 33.64 6.53
CA ASP A 296 -39.43 32.57 5.62
C ASP A 296 -38.00 32.06 5.89
N VAL A 297 -37.05 32.94 6.21
CA VAL A 297 -35.71 32.57 6.69
C VAL A 297 -35.77 31.76 7.98
N TYR A 298 -36.58 32.21 8.96
CA TYR A 298 -36.74 31.47 10.22
C TYR A 298 -37.33 30.09 10.02
N ILE A 299 -38.33 29.92 9.13
CA ILE A 299 -38.93 28.62 8.82
C ILE A 299 -37.87 27.70 8.22
N ARG A 300 -37.01 28.18 7.31
CA ARG A 300 -35.92 27.37 6.70
C ARG A 300 -34.90 26.91 7.72
N ILE A 301 -34.38 27.84 8.48
CA ILE A 301 -33.43 27.55 9.57
C ILE A 301 -34.05 26.58 10.56
N PHE A 302 -35.29 26.78 10.96
CA PHE A 302 -35.99 25.91 11.88
C PHE A 302 -36.17 24.50 11.30
N THR A 303 -36.57 24.39 10.05
CA THR A 303 -36.74 23.06 9.39
C THR A 303 -35.42 22.30 9.31
N ILE A 304 -34.33 22.97 8.91
CA ILE A 304 -33.00 22.32 8.86
C ILE A 304 -32.56 21.95 10.27
N LEU A 305 -32.73 22.82 11.23
CA LEU A 305 -32.36 22.54 12.63
C LEU A 305 -33.15 21.35 13.20
N VAL A 306 -34.45 21.26 12.89
CA VAL A 306 -35.28 20.12 13.30
C VAL A 306 -34.77 18.82 12.67
N ILE A 307 -34.44 18.82 11.37
CA ILE A 307 -33.89 17.64 10.71
C ILE A 307 -32.57 17.23 11.38
N VAL A 308 -31.66 18.17 11.61
CA VAL A 308 -30.37 17.91 12.25
C VAL A 308 -30.56 17.37 13.67
N ILE A 309 -31.45 17.96 14.46
CA ILE A 309 -31.75 17.47 15.81
C ILE A 309 -32.31 16.04 15.77
N ILE A 310 -33.23 15.75 14.84
CA ILE A 310 -33.79 14.40 14.70
C ILE A 310 -32.68 13.42 14.37
N VAL A 311 -31.81 13.73 13.40
CA VAL A 311 -30.70 12.86 13.02
C VAL A 311 -29.75 12.61 14.20
N ILE A 312 -29.35 13.70 14.91
CA ILE A 312 -28.51 13.58 16.10
C ILE A 312 -29.19 12.74 17.19
N ALA A 313 -30.48 12.95 17.43
CA ALA A 313 -31.23 12.17 18.42
C ALA A 313 -31.30 10.69 18.03
N VAL A 314 -31.57 10.39 16.76
CA VAL A 314 -31.59 8.99 16.27
C VAL A 314 -30.21 8.35 16.42
N ILE A 315 -29.14 9.03 16.02
CA ILE A 315 -27.75 8.54 16.18
C ILE A 315 -27.42 8.32 17.66
N SER A 316 -27.79 9.25 18.54
CA SER A 316 -27.52 9.14 19.98
C SER A 316 -28.26 7.94 20.62
N VAL A 317 -29.53 7.73 20.28
CA VAL A 317 -30.29 6.55 20.72
C VAL A 317 -29.66 5.27 20.18
N ASN A 318 -29.27 5.30 18.91
CA ASN A 318 -28.64 4.20 18.24
C ASN A 318 -27.31 3.79 18.88
N ASN A 319 -26.45 4.79 19.18
CA ASN A 319 -25.18 4.55 19.88
C ASN A 319 -25.42 3.97 21.29
N SER A 320 -26.42 4.44 22.01
CA SER A 320 -26.74 3.90 23.34
C SER A 320 -27.21 2.43 23.25
N ILE A 321 -27.92 2.04 22.19
CA ILE A 321 -28.30 0.65 21.94
C ILE A 321 -27.05 -0.15 21.56
N ALA A 322 -26.20 0.39 20.69
CA ALA A 322 -24.98 -0.24 20.26
C ALA A 322 -24.01 -0.48 21.44
N ASP A 323 -23.87 0.46 22.36
CA ASP A 323 -23.04 0.32 23.57
C ASP A 323 -23.56 -0.79 24.50
N SER A 324 -24.89 -0.92 24.62
CA SER A 324 -25.53 -1.90 25.53
C SER A 324 -25.61 -3.30 24.94
N LYS A 325 -25.62 -3.44 23.61
CA LYS A 325 -25.81 -4.69 22.88
C LYS A 325 -24.86 -4.79 21.69
N LYS A 326 -23.57 -4.52 21.95
CA LYS A 326 -22.54 -4.34 20.91
C LYS A 326 -22.53 -5.47 19.89
N ILE A 327 -22.50 -6.72 20.35
CA ILE A 327 -22.41 -7.89 19.47
C ILE A 327 -23.67 -8.05 18.62
N GLU A 328 -24.86 -8.03 19.27
CA GLU A 328 -26.14 -8.17 18.55
C GLU A 328 -26.36 -7.07 17.50
N TYR A 329 -25.90 -5.84 17.82
CA TYR A 329 -26.15 -4.67 17.00
C TYR A 329 -25.13 -4.52 15.85
N LEU A 330 -23.84 -4.70 16.11
CA LEU A 330 -22.78 -4.59 15.11
C LEU A 330 -22.59 -5.87 14.30
N GLY A 331 -22.96 -7.02 14.87
CA GLY A 331 -22.72 -8.32 14.26
C GLY A 331 -23.10 -8.43 12.78
N PRO A 332 -24.29 -8.02 12.35
CA PRO A 332 -24.68 -8.10 10.95
C PRO A 332 -23.79 -7.28 10.00
N TYR A 333 -23.28 -6.12 10.45
CA TYR A 333 -22.38 -5.27 9.67
C TYR A 333 -20.98 -5.83 9.66
N THR A 334 -20.50 -6.30 10.80
CA THR A 334 -19.20 -6.96 10.92
C THR A 334 -19.12 -8.20 10.04
N ALA A 335 -20.20 -9.01 9.97
CA ALA A 335 -20.26 -10.15 9.05
C ALA A 335 -20.09 -9.72 7.58
N GLN A 336 -20.72 -8.62 7.18
CA GLN A 336 -20.56 -8.08 5.82
C GLN A 336 -19.13 -7.57 5.59
N GLN A 337 -18.54 -6.86 6.56
CA GLN A 337 -17.17 -6.39 6.52
C GLN A 337 -16.18 -7.54 6.35
N ILE A 338 -16.30 -8.60 7.15
CA ILE A 338 -15.46 -9.80 7.04
C ILE A 338 -15.59 -10.38 5.63
N GLY A 339 -16.80 -10.61 5.13
CA GLY A 339 -17.01 -11.20 3.81
C GLY A 339 -16.42 -10.39 2.66
N VAL A 340 -16.56 -9.05 2.67
CA VAL A 340 -15.98 -8.19 1.64
C VAL A 340 -14.46 -8.19 1.71
N ASN A 341 -13.87 -8.06 2.90
CA ASN A 341 -12.43 -7.97 3.03
C ASN A 341 -11.72 -9.31 2.80
N ARG A 342 -12.35 -10.44 3.13
CA ARG A 342 -11.83 -11.76 2.73
C ARG A 342 -11.72 -11.87 1.21
N TYR A 343 -12.73 -11.40 0.48
CA TYR A 343 -12.67 -11.36 -0.99
C TYR A 343 -11.59 -10.40 -1.51
N LEU A 344 -11.49 -9.20 -0.92
CA LEU A 344 -10.46 -8.23 -1.32
C LEU A 344 -9.06 -8.82 -1.17
N GLY A 345 -8.78 -9.51 -0.06
CA GLY A 345 -7.50 -10.17 0.23
C GLY A 345 -7.32 -11.56 -0.40
N GLU A 346 -8.34 -12.10 -1.13
CA GLU A 346 -8.33 -13.48 -1.66
C GLU A 346 -8.14 -14.56 -0.58
N LEU A 347 -8.57 -14.28 0.66
CA LEU A 347 -8.27 -15.12 1.83
C LEU A 347 -8.97 -16.48 1.80
N ASP A 348 -10.02 -16.66 1.00
CA ASP A 348 -10.71 -17.94 0.86
C ASP A 348 -9.88 -18.97 0.07
N ASN A 349 -8.83 -18.54 -0.62
CA ASN A 349 -7.89 -19.38 -1.35
C ASN A 349 -6.70 -19.84 -0.49
N ILE A 350 -6.53 -19.30 0.72
CA ILE A 350 -5.43 -19.66 1.62
C ILE A 350 -5.69 -21.04 2.22
N ASN A 351 -4.71 -21.93 2.06
CA ASN A 351 -4.76 -23.26 2.65
C ASN A 351 -4.28 -23.19 4.11
N GLU A 352 -5.15 -23.48 5.06
CA GLU A 352 -4.84 -23.49 6.50
C GLU A 352 -4.45 -24.90 6.94
N VAL A 353 -3.22 -25.07 7.41
CA VAL A 353 -2.66 -26.31 7.89
C VAL A 353 -2.36 -26.18 9.39
N LYS A 354 -2.94 -27.06 10.21
CA LYS A 354 -2.57 -27.11 11.63
C LYS A 354 -1.16 -27.67 11.76
N HIS A 355 -0.26 -26.85 12.28
CA HIS A 355 1.11 -27.23 12.49
C HIS A 355 1.23 -28.00 13.80
N ASP A 356 1.49 -29.30 13.71
CA ASP A 356 1.67 -30.15 14.88
C ASP A 356 3.15 -30.07 15.30
N VAL A 357 3.41 -29.23 16.28
CA VAL A 357 4.76 -29.08 16.86
C VAL A 357 5.03 -30.30 17.72
N ARG A 358 5.62 -31.33 17.13
CA ARG A 358 6.11 -32.50 17.84
C ARG A 358 7.61 -32.50 17.83
N LEU A 359 8.19 -32.51 19.02
CA LEU A 359 9.62 -32.76 19.16
C LEU A 359 9.85 -34.26 19.19
N GLU A 360 10.70 -34.76 18.30
CA GLU A 360 11.16 -36.13 18.39
C GLU A 360 12.20 -36.30 19.53
N ASN A 361 12.08 -37.36 20.27
CA ASN A 361 13.10 -37.69 21.26
C ASN A 361 14.27 -38.40 20.59
N ILE A 362 15.31 -37.66 20.24
CA ILE A 362 16.51 -38.18 19.61
C ILE A 362 17.53 -38.54 20.71
N SER A 363 17.94 -39.81 20.73
CA SER A 363 19.01 -40.17 21.64
C SER A 363 20.36 -39.52 21.26
N PRO A 364 21.19 -39.08 22.21
CA PRO A 364 22.46 -38.40 21.93
C PRO A 364 23.36 -39.13 20.95
N ASN A 365 23.29 -40.46 20.89
CA ASN A 365 24.11 -41.27 19.95
C ASN A 365 23.60 -41.24 18.50
N ASN A 366 22.43 -40.72 18.25
CA ASN A 366 21.82 -40.67 16.91
C ASN A 366 21.80 -39.29 16.31
N ILE A 367 22.28 -38.26 17.00
CA ILE A 367 22.21 -36.86 16.55
C ILE A 367 22.95 -36.68 15.25
N GLU A 368 24.19 -37.15 15.12
CA GLU A 368 24.99 -37.04 13.89
C GLU A 368 24.29 -37.72 12.70
N ASN A 369 23.66 -38.88 12.91
CA ASN A 369 22.89 -39.53 11.86
C ASN A 369 21.62 -38.74 11.47
N TYR A 370 20.95 -38.13 12.45
CA TYR A 370 19.76 -37.30 12.20
C TYR A 370 20.12 -36.03 11.42
N VAL A 371 21.19 -35.33 11.78
CA VAL A 371 21.72 -34.18 11.04
C VAL A 371 22.06 -34.59 9.61
N GLY A 372 22.74 -35.72 9.41
CA GLY A 372 23.07 -36.26 8.09
C GLY A 372 21.85 -36.64 7.24
N GLN A 373 20.75 -37.07 7.85
CA GLN A 373 19.49 -37.39 7.13
C GLN A 373 18.74 -36.14 6.66
N ASN A 374 18.97 -34.99 7.27
CA ASN A 374 18.34 -33.71 6.93
C ASN A 374 19.32 -32.72 6.28
N SER A 375 20.42 -33.23 5.71
CA SER A 375 21.42 -32.39 5.04
C SER A 375 20.83 -31.64 3.82
N ASP A 376 19.87 -32.22 3.13
CA ASP A 376 19.15 -31.59 2.03
C ASP A 376 18.55 -30.23 2.39
N VAL A 377 18.03 -30.10 3.58
CA VAL A 377 17.52 -28.80 4.09
C VAL A 377 18.65 -27.96 4.66
N LEU A 378 19.55 -28.56 5.47
CA LEU A 378 20.62 -27.81 6.14
C LEU A 378 21.61 -27.16 5.18
N ASP A 379 21.89 -27.79 4.05
CA ASP A 379 22.87 -27.31 3.07
C ASP A 379 22.36 -26.10 2.26
N VAL A 380 21.02 -25.87 2.20
CA VAL A 380 20.41 -24.77 1.47
C VAL A 380 19.96 -23.62 2.35
N ILE A 381 20.15 -23.70 3.66
CA ILE A 381 19.78 -22.63 4.60
C ILE A 381 20.51 -21.34 4.22
N ARG A 382 19.74 -20.28 3.97
CA ARG A 382 20.26 -18.95 3.70
C ARG A 382 20.89 -18.35 4.97
N ILE A 383 22.18 -18.12 4.94
CA ILE A 383 22.94 -17.54 6.07
C ILE A 383 23.23 -16.06 5.84
N TRP A 384 23.46 -15.63 4.63
CA TRP A 384 23.76 -14.22 4.35
C TRP A 384 22.47 -13.45 4.15
N ASP A 385 22.27 -12.43 4.96
CA ASP A 385 21.22 -11.43 4.76
C ASP A 385 21.66 -10.34 3.78
N TRP A 386 20.68 -9.54 3.29
CA TRP A 386 20.96 -8.54 2.28
C TRP A 386 21.99 -7.49 2.72
N GLN A 387 21.99 -7.08 4.00
CA GLN A 387 22.93 -6.08 4.52
C GLN A 387 24.35 -6.61 4.58
N ALA A 388 24.51 -7.87 4.99
CA ALA A 388 25.81 -8.52 5.04
C ALA A 388 26.34 -8.80 3.62
N ALA A 389 25.48 -9.24 2.71
CA ALA A 389 25.80 -9.43 1.30
C ALA A 389 26.24 -8.10 0.66
N PHE A 390 25.45 -7.05 0.81
CA PHE A 390 25.80 -5.72 0.34
C PHE A 390 27.14 -5.21 0.92
N ALA A 391 27.33 -5.32 2.23
CA ALA A 391 28.58 -4.89 2.86
C ALA A 391 29.81 -5.62 2.30
N LYS A 392 29.63 -6.88 1.90
CA LYS A 392 30.70 -7.69 1.30
C LYS A 392 30.90 -7.38 -0.19
N LEU A 393 29.84 -7.04 -0.93
CA LEU A 393 29.92 -6.64 -2.36
C LEU A 393 30.39 -5.19 -2.54
N LYS A 394 30.16 -4.33 -1.56
CA LYS A 394 30.47 -2.90 -1.66
C LYS A 394 31.90 -2.55 -2.10
N PRO A 395 32.97 -3.24 -1.67
CA PRO A 395 34.30 -3.00 -2.18
C PRO A 395 34.44 -3.27 -3.68
N GLU A 396 33.75 -4.32 -4.20
CA GLU A 396 33.76 -4.68 -5.62
C GLU A 396 33.00 -3.64 -6.45
N ILE A 397 31.86 -3.14 -5.95
CA ILE A 397 31.11 -2.05 -6.60
C ILE A 397 32.00 -0.82 -6.76
N GLY A 398 32.80 -0.49 -5.75
CA GLY A 398 33.73 0.63 -5.78
C GLY A 398 34.87 0.51 -6.82
N LEU A 399 35.07 -0.66 -7.39
CA LEU A 399 36.03 -0.89 -8.49
C LEU A 399 35.43 -0.57 -9.88
N ILE A 400 34.10 -0.53 -9.99
CA ILE A 400 33.42 -0.22 -11.25
C ILE A 400 33.30 1.29 -11.38
N PRO A 401 33.84 1.91 -12.44
CA PRO A 401 33.82 3.36 -12.54
C PRO A 401 32.42 3.91 -12.78
N TYR A 402 32.09 5.00 -12.10
CA TYR A 402 30.87 5.81 -12.29
C TYR A 402 29.54 5.09 -12.10
N VAL A 403 29.54 4.07 -11.25
CA VAL A 403 28.35 3.36 -10.80
C VAL A 403 28.21 3.45 -9.29
N ASP A 404 26.98 3.26 -8.83
CA ASP A 404 26.66 3.04 -7.43
C ASP A 404 25.68 1.87 -7.31
N PHE A 405 25.54 1.37 -6.12
CA PHE A 405 24.56 0.35 -5.78
C PHE A 405 23.13 0.86 -5.97
N GLU A 406 22.28 0.06 -6.59
CA GLU A 406 20.85 0.31 -6.66
C GLU A 406 20.12 -0.61 -5.68
N ASP A 407 20.09 -1.88 -5.96
CA ASP A 407 19.35 -2.86 -5.18
C ASP A 407 20.09 -4.20 -5.07
N ASN A 408 19.58 -5.11 -4.24
CA ASN A 408 20.19 -6.40 -3.97
C ASN A 408 19.11 -7.48 -3.79
N ASP A 409 18.88 -8.24 -4.84
CA ASP A 409 17.85 -9.26 -4.92
C ASP A 409 18.35 -10.66 -4.61
N ILE A 410 17.47 -11.48 -4.04
CA ILE A 410 17.69 -12.90 -3.91
C ILE A 410 17.18 -13.61 -5.17
N LEU A 411 18.07 -14.28 -5.88
CA LEU A 411 17.77 -15.05 -7.08
C LEU A 411 18.14 -16.50 -6.87
N ARG A 412 17.48 -17.39 -7.60
CA ARG A 412 17.74 -18.81 -7.60
C ARG A 412 18.35 -19.23 -8.93
N PHE A 413 19.48 -19.94 -8.87
CA PHE A 413 20.13 -20.59 -10.03
C PHE A 413 20.60 -21.98 -9.61
N ASP A 414 20.29 -22.98 -10.40
CA ASP A 414 20.67 -24.38 -10.15
C ASP A 414 20.30 -24.84 -8.71
N ASN A 415 19.12 -24.49 -8.23
CA ASN A 415 18.62 -24.76 -6.86
C ASN A 415 19.44 -24.11 -5.72
N ASN A 416 20.28 -23.13 -6.01
CA ASN A 416 21.00 -22.37 -4.98
C ASN A 416 20.57 -20.89 -5.00
N LEU A 417 20.61 -20.25 -3.85
CA LEU A 417 20.23 -18.86 -3.69
C LEU A 417 21.45 -17.95 -3.76
N TYR A 418 21.32 -16.86 -4.50
CA TYR A 418 22.36 -15.85 -4.69
C TYR A 418 21.79 -14.47 -4.44
N TRP A 419 22.51 -13.68 -3.67
CA TRP A 419 22.30 -12.25 -3.63
C TRP A 419 22.89 -11.60 -4.87
N THR A 420 22.06 -10.93 -5.64
CA THR A 420 22.44 -10.25 -6.87
C THR A 420 22.27 -8.76 -6.71
N ALA A 421 23.40 -8.05 -6.59
CA ALA A 421 23.39 -6.59 -6.53
C ALA A 421 23.33 -6.01 -7.93
N SER A 422 22.32 -5.17 -8.18
CA SER A 422 22.19 -4.34 -9.37
C SER A 422 22.80 -2.97 -9.19
N MET A 423 23.19 -2.33 -10.28
CA MET A 423 23.92 -1.07 -10.26
C MET A 423 23.28 -0.03 -11.16
N LYS A 424 23.42 1.24 -10.74
CA LYS A 424 22.95 2.42 -11.46
C LYS A 424 24.11 3.32 -11.88
N PRO A 425 24.00 4.04 -12.99
CA PRO A 425 24.99 5.03 -13.37
C PRO A 425 24.84 6.31 -12.54
N ILE A 426 25.96 6.85 -12.10
CA ILE A 426 25.98 8.09 -11.31
C ILE A 426 26.84 9.16 -11.97
N LEU A 427 26.50 10.42 -11.71
CA LEU A 427 27.33 11.53 -12.11
C LEU A 427 28.45 11.73 -11.08
N PRO A 428 29.74 11.66 -11.49
CA PRO A 428 30.84 11.92 -10.57
C PRO A 428 30.76 13.30 -9.94
N THR A 429 31.10 13.39 -8.65
CA THR A 429 31.05 14.65 -7.90
C THR A 429 32.08 15.71 -8.40
N THR A 430 33.01 15.28 -9.21
CA THR A 430 34.02 16.14 -9.83
C THR A 430 33.56 16.84 -11.09
N VAL A 431 32.40 16.48 -11.63
CA VAL A 431 31.85 17.08 -12.85
C VAL A 431 31.39 18.52 -12.54
N ALA A 432 31.95 19.48 -13.27
CA ALA A 432 31.54 20.88 -13.15
C ALA A 432 30.12 21.10 -13.68
N ASN A 433 29.38 22.05 -13.08
CA ASN A 433 27.98 22.31 -13.44
C ASN A 433 27.77 22.67 -14.92
N GLU A 434 28.75 23.34 -15.55
CA GLU A 434 28.69 23.67 -16.96
C GLU A 434 28.77 22.46 -17.90
N ASN A 435 29.32 21.36 -17.42
CA ASN A 435 29.47 20.12 -18.18
C ASN A 435 28.38 19.09 -17.81
N ARG A 436 27.49 19.42 -16.87
CA ARG A 436 26.52 18.51 -16.31
C ARG A 436 25.64 17.90 -17.39
N TRP A 437 24.98 18.72 -18.23
CA TRP A 437 24.10 18.26 -19.32
C TRP A 437 24.82 17.27 -20.24
N TYR A 438 26.05 17.56 -20.63
CA TYR A 438 26.84 16.69 -21.51
C TYR A 438 27.14 15.35 -20.87
N ASN A 439 27.49 15.36 -19.61
CA ASN A 439 27.84 14.13 -18.88
C ASN A 439 26.61 13.27 -18.56
N GLU A 440 25.50 13.89 -18.18
CA GLU A 440 24.26 13.14 -17.84
C GLU A 440 23.62 12.48 -19.08
N HIS A 441 23.68 13.14 -20.22
CA HIS A 441 22.92 12.68 -21.40
C HIS A 441 23.78 11.98 -22.46
N LEU A 442 25.09 12.14 -22.43
CA LEU A 442 25.97 11.68 -23.52
C LEU A 442 27.18 10.85 -23.04
N VAL A 443 27.51 10.86 -21.73
CA VAL A 443 28.69 10.17 -21.19
C VAL A 443 28.32 9.03 -20.26
N TYR A 444 27.68 9.35 -19.13
CA TYR A 444 27.34 8.34 -18.10
C TYR A 444 25.95 7.76 -18.34
N THR A 445 25.75 7.12 -19.46
CA THR A 445 24.43 6.77 -19.97
C THR A 445 24.02 5.30 -19.74
N HIS A 446 24.94 4.46 -19.31
CA HIS A 446 24.73 3.02 -19.09
C HIS A 446 25.69 2.49 -18.03
N VAL A 447 25.46 1.26 -17.59
CA VAL A 447 26.34 0.53 -16.68
C VAL A 447 27.00 -0.60 -17.46
N PRO A 448 28.32 -0.62 -17.60
CA PRO A 448 29.04 -1.62 -18.42
C PRO A 448 29.13 -3.01 -17.77
N ASN A 449 29.02 -3.09 -16.44
CA ASN A 449 28.95 -4.34 -15.68
C ASN A 449 28.00 -4.13 -14.51
N GLY A 450 26.75 -4.45 -14.71
CA GLY A 450 25.65 -4.02 -13.85
C GLY A 450 25.24 -4.99 -12.74
N PHE A 451 25.89 -6.17 -12.65
CA PHE A 451 25.48 -7.19 -11.69
C PHE A 451 26.67 -7.78 -10.96
N LEU A 452 26.55 -7.93 -9.65
CA LEU A 452 27.48 -8.67 -8.79
C LEU A 452 26.71 -9.70 -7.99
N THR A 453 27.26 -10.92 -7.88
CA THR A 453 26.59 -12.01 -7.21
C THR A 453 27.36 -12.56 -6.02
N LEU A 454 26.63 -12.95 -4.99
CA LEU A 454 27.16 -13.56 -3.77
C LEU A 454 26.29 -14.77 -3.40
N ASP A 455 26.91 -15.92 -3.20
CA ASP A 455 26.25 -17.12 -2.68
C ASP A 455 25.59 -16.83 -1.31
N ALA A 456 24.28 -16.98 -1.20
CA ALA A 456 23.53 -16.62 -0.01
C ALA A 456 23.71 -17.60 1.15
N THR A 457 24.23 -18.79 0.91
CA THR A 457 24.57 -19.81 1.90
C THR A 457 26.03 -19.71 2.35
N ALA A 458 26.97 -19.82 1.41
CA ALA A 458 28.41 -19.82 1.72
C ALA A 458 29.00 -18.42 1.83
N GLY A 459 28.35 -17.39 1.27
CA GLY A 459 28.81 -16.01 1.27
C GLY A 459 30.04 -15.76 0.39
N GLN A 460 30.27 -16.57 -0.60
CA GLN A 460 31.33 -16.38 -1.57
C GLN A 460 30.84 -15.47 -2.69
N ILE A 461 31.71 -14.53 -3.11
CA ILE A 461 31.44 -13.74 -4.32
C ILE A 461 31.66 -14.63 -5.53
N VAL A 462 30.66 -14.72 -6.36
CA VAL A 462 30.66 -15.52 -7.61
C VAL A 462 30.71 -14.56 -8.79
N ASP A 463 31.42 -14.92 -9.86
CA ASP A 463 31.43 -14.09 -11.06
C ASP A 463 30.02 -14.07 -11.69
N SER A 464 29.39 -12.91 -11.74
CA SER A 464 28.07 -12.75 -12.33
C SER A 464 27.99 -13.19 -13.80
N GLY A 465 29.12 -13.25 -14.50
CA GLY A 465 29.22 -13.79 -15.86
C GLY A 465 28.93 -15.28 -15.97
N GLU A 466 28.89 -16.02 -14.87
CA GLU A 466 28.44 -17.42 -14.87
C GLU A 466 26.93 -17.52 -15.12
N PHE A 467 26.16 -16.48 -14.71
CA PHE A 467 24.72 -16.42 -14.85
C PHE A 467 24.27 -15.47 -15.96
N PHE A 468 24.83 -14.26 -15.98
CA PHE A 468 24.48 -13.17 -16.89
C PHE A 468 25.50 -13.04 -18.00
N SER A 469 25.22 -13.55 -19.17
CA SER A 469 26.08 -13.33 -20.36
C SER A 469 26.06 -11.85 -20.78
N GLN A 470 24.88 -11.22 -20.74
CA GLN A 470 24.68 -9.79 -20.94
C GLN A 470 24.63 -9.10 -19.58
N ARG A 471 25.65 -8.28 -19.26
CA ARG A 471 25.77 -7.56 -17.99
C ARG A 471 25.66 -6.05 -18.12
N GLU A 472 25.57 -5.56 -19.35
CA GLU A 472 25.40 -4.13 -19.63
C GLU A 472 23.96 -3.74 -19.39
N ILE A 473 23.76 -2.62 -18.68
CA ILE A 473 22.44 -2.07 -18.41
C ILE A 473 22.31 -0.72 -19.12
N TYR A 474 21.47 -0.64 -20.12
CA TYR A 474 21.05 0.58 -20.79
C TYR A 474 19.69 1.07 -20.31
N TYR A 475 18.83 0.14 -19.93
CA TYR A 475 17.53 0.36 -19.29
C TYR A 475 17.54 -0.32 -17.92
N GLY A 476 17.41 0.44 -16.86
CA GLY A 476 17.54 -0.03 -15.48
C GLY A 476 16.81 0.86 -14.50
N GLU A 477 17.16 0.76 -13.23
CA GLU A 477 16.51 1.48 -12.15
C GLU A 477 17.44 2.56 -11.56
N GLY A 478 16.86 3.68 -11.19
CA GLY A 478 17.49 4.75 -10.42
C GLY A 478 18.64 5.49 -11.09
N GLY A 479 19.28 6.38 -10.33
CA GLY A 479 20.43 7.15 -10.77
C GLY A 479 20.21 7.97 -12.03
N LEU A 480 21.09 7.84 -13.02
CA LEU A 480 20.94 8.56 -14.30
C LEU A 480 19.97 7.84 -15.27
N PHE A 481 19.44 6.67 -14.94
CA PHE A 481 18.33 6.11 -15.71
C PHE A 481 17.03 6.92 -15.56
N GLU A 482 16.84 7.60 -14.41
CA GLU A 482 15.70 8.51 -14.19
C GLU A 482 15.74 9.75 -15.10
N GLN A 483 16.85 10.01 -15.83
CA GLN A 483 16.86 11.03 -16.86
C GLN A 483 15.90 10.62 -18.00
N THR A 484 15.11 11.57 -18.47
CA THR A 484 14.08 11.29 -19.48
C THR A 484 14.63 10.73 -20.78
N TRP A 485 15.92 10.98 -21.06
CA TRP A 485 16.60 10.50 -22.26
C TRP A 485 18.10 10.50 -22.12
N SER A 486 18.76 9.68 -22.93
CA SER A 486 20.18 9.76 -23.24
C SER A 486 20.38 9.71 -24.77
N ALA A 487 21.54 10.10 -25.27
CA ALA A 487 21.78 10.15 -26.70
C ALA A 487 23.18 9.69 -27.09
N TYR A 488 23.25 9.03 -28.24
CA TYR A 488 24.49 8.58 -28.88
C TYR A 488 24.63 9.26 -30.24
N PRO A 489 25.37 10.38 -30.35
CA PRO A 489 25.61 11.01 -31.63
C PRO A 489 26.63 10.20 -32.43
N ASN A 490 26.56 10.28 -33.74
CA ASN A 490 27.58 9.70 -34.65
C ASN A 490 27.77 8.18 -34.55
N SER A 491 26.86 7.42 -35.09
CA SER A 491 26.92 5.96 -35.20
C SER A 491 26.75 5.17 -33.88
N ARG A 492 25.93 5.69 -32.98
CA ARG A 492 25.61 4.99 -31.72
C ARG A 492 26.82 4.75 -30.80
N GLY A 493 27.95 5.43 -31.06
CA GLY A 493 29.15 5.30 -30.25
C GLY A 493 29.02 6.08 -28.95
N ASP A 494 29.46 5.46 -27.86
CA ASP A 494 29.69 6.16 -26.61
C ASP A 494 30.68 7.28 -26.81
N VAL A 495 30.40 8.45 -26.29
CA VAL A 495 31.25 9.63 -26.38
C VAL A 495 32.42 9.57 -25.39
N SER A 496 32.39 8.67 -24.45
CA SER A 496 33.31 8.54 -23.34
C SER A 496 34.36 7.47 -23.54
N ALA A 497 35.62 7.89 -23.63
CA ALA A 497 36.77 6.98 -23.51
C ALA A 497 36.90 6.37 -22.09
N GLU A 498 36.21 6.94 -21.09
CA GLU A 498 36.24 6.51 -19.69
C GLU A 498 35.38 5.27 -19.46
N LEU A 499 34.30 5.10 -20.23
CA LEU A 499 33.45 3.88 -20.21
C LEU A 499 33.89 2.84 -21.23
N GLY A 500 35.05 2.99 -21.83
CA GLY A 500 35.64 2.00 -22.74
C GLY A 500 35.32 2.20 -24.22
N GLY A 501 34.56 3.24 -24.59
CA GLY A 501 34.23 3.54 -25.99
C GLY A 501 33.39 2.44 -26.64
N ILE A 502 32.47 1.83 -25.84
CA ILE A 502 31.60 0.75 -26.28
C ILE A 502 30.54 1.33 -27.21
N PHE A 503 30.32 0.71 -28.35
CA PHE A 503 29.25 1.07 -29.26
C PHE A 503 27.96 0.36 -28.83
N TYR A 504 26.88 1.09 -28.72
CA TYR A 504 25.57 0.48 -28.51
C TYR A 504 25.16 -0.35 -29.73
N GLU A 505 25.11 -1.65 -29.57
CA GLU A 505 24.77 -2.58 -30.64
C GLU A 505 23.28 -2.99 -30.62
N GLY A 506 22.50 -2.55 -29.61
CA GLY A 506 21.09 -2.88 -29.47
C GLY A 506 20.18 -2.14 -30.44
N GLU A 507 18.89 -2.52 -30.41
CA GLU A 507 17.85 -1.97 -31.28
C GLU A 507 16.98 -0.92 -30.57
N GLY A 508 17.13 -0.71 -29.24
CA GLY A 508 16.34 0.24 -28.46
C GLY A 508 16.58 1.69 -28.83
N GLY A 509 15.55 2.53 -28.63
CA GLY A 509 15.59 3.96 -28.97
C GLY A 509 15.27 4.26 -30.43
N LEU A 510 15.56 5.48 -30.88
CA LEU A 510 15.32 5.88 -32.25
C LEU A 510 16.29 6.95 -32.77
N ASP A 511 16.53 6.94 -34.09
CA ASP A 511 17.34 7.94 -34.77
C ASP A 511 16.49 9.19 -35.10
N VAL A 512 16.89 10.35 -34.59
CA VAL A 512 16.18 11.62 -34.79
C VAL A 512 17.06 12.60 -35.56
N SER A 513 16.60 12.95 -36.73
CA SER A 513 17.31 13.89 -37.63
C SER A 513 16.85 15.34 -37.42
N PRO A 514 17.71 16.33 -37.71
CA PRO A 514 17.30 17.73 -37.78
C PRO A 514 16.17 17.96 -38.79
N PRO A 515 15.24 18.84 -38.52
CA PRO A 515 15.12 19.76 -37.38
C PRO A 515 14.40 19.20 -36.16
N LEU A 516 13.90 17.94 -36.19
CA LEU A 516 13.14 17.37 -35.09
C LEU A 516 14.00 17.22 -33.83
N SER A 517 15.27 16.83 -34.00
CA SER A 517 16.25 16.75 -32.88
C SER A 517 16.41 18.10 -32.16
N TRP A 518 16.40 19.23 -32.89
CA TRP A 518 16.51 20.55 -32.26
C TRP A 518 15.26 21.00 -31.52
N ILE A 519 14.10 20.54 -31.99
CA ILE A 519 12.82 20.82 -31.31
C ILE A 519 12.70 19.96 -30.07
N PHE A 520 13.20 18.71 -30.10
CA PHE A 520 13.27 17.84 -28.97
C PHE A 520 14.22 18.40 -27.89
N GLU A 521 15.48 18.66 -28.25
CA GLU A 521 16.50 19.21 -27.36
C GLU A 521 17.25 20.35 -28.06
N PRO A 522 17.07 21.62 -27.64
CA PRO A 522 17.67 22.77 -28.29
C PRO A 522 19.22 22.78 -28.31
N ASN A 523 19.88 22.11 -27.38
CA ASN A 523 21.32 22.01 -27.37
C ASN A 523 21.88 21.28 -28.59
N PHE A 524 21.10 20.38 -29.20
CA PHE A 524 21.46 19.67 -30.43
C PHE A 524 21.63 20.61 -31.64
N LEU A 525 20.95 21.77 -31.62
CA LEU A 525 21.17 22.79 -32.68
C LEU A 525 22.61 23.29 -32.71
N LEU A 526 23.26 23.33 -31.55
CA LEU A 526 24.64 23.83 -31.45
C LEU A 526 25.67 22.68 -31.51
N SER A 527 25.36 21.56 -30.89
CA SER A 527 26.28 20.41 -30.76
C SER A 527 26.25 19.50 -32.00
N PHE A 528 25.09 19.25 -32.57
CA PHE A 528 24.87 18.31 -33.69
C PHE A 528 23.97 18.91 -34.75
N PRO A 529 24.40 20.01 -35.46
CA PRO A 529 23.49 20.79 -36.31
C PRO A 529 23.06 20.09 -37.59
N THR A 530 23.77 19.07 -38.04
CA THR A 530 23.49 18.37 -39.30
C THR A 530 23.40 16.86 -39.16
N GLU A 531 23.72 16.34 -38.00
CA GLU A 531 23.82 14.90 -37.75
C GLU A 531 22.53 14.35 -37.13
N SER A 532 22.23 13.11 -37.49
CA SER A 532 21.19 12.36 -36.77
C SER A 532 21.71 11.95 -35.41
N VAL A 533 20.88 12.00 -34.41
CA VAL A 533 21.20 11.60 -33.03
C VAL A 533 20.34 10.41 -32.70
N HIS A 534 20.98 9.34 -32.22
CA HIS A 534 20.27 8.20 -31.68
C HIS A 534 19.83 8.53 -30.24
N ILE A 535 18.55 8.50 -29.95
CA ILE A 535 17.99 8.90 -28.66
C ILE A 535 17.31 7.70 -28.02
N MET A 536 17.73 7.37 -26.80
CA MET A 536 17.09 6.39 -25.92
C MET A 536 16.28 7.13 -24.87
N ARG A 537 15.01 6.76 -24.68
CA ARG A 537 14.08 7.46 -23.80
C ARG A 537 13.43 6.50 -22.82
N TYR A 538 12.98 7.04 -21.68
CA TYR A 538 12.36 6.25 -20.63
C TYR A 538 13.24 5.06 -20.28
N LYS A 539 14.45 5.37 -19.85
CA LYS A 539 15.49 4.38 -19.53
C LYS A 539 15.27 3.76 -18.16
N ASP A 540 14.63 4.49 -17.26
CA ASP A 540 14.11 3.93 -16.03
C ASP A 540 12.97 2.96 -16.35
N VAL A 541 13.04 1.78 -15.75
CA VAL A 541 12.13 0.67 -16.02
C VAL A 541 10.70 1.03 -15.60
N HIS A 542 10.53 1.65 -14.43
CA HIS A 542 9.22 2.04 -13.92
C HIS A 542 8.61 3.17 -14.75
N ASP A 543 9.37 4.21 -15.06
CA ASP A 543 8.95 5.30 -15.96
C ASP A 543 8.50 4.76 -17.33
N ARG A 544 9.24 3.77 -17.86
CA ARG A 544 8.94 3.12 -19.14
C ARG A 544 7.63 2.34 -19.07
N MET A 545 7.43 1.59 -18.00
CA MET A 545 6.22 0.84 -17.76
C MET A 545 5.01 1.77 -17.57
N GLU A 546 5.15 2.86 -16.80
CA GLU A 546 4.07 3.84 -16.61
C GLU A 546 3.57 4.47 -17.91
N ILE A 547 4.45 4.77 -18.85
CA ILE A 547 4.04 5.40 -20.12
C ILE A 547 3.36 4.41 -21.07
N LEU A 548 3.76 3.16 -21.05
CA LEU A 548 3.24 2.13 -21.96
C LEU A 548 2.05 1.37 -21.38
N TYR A 549 2.05 1.14 -20.08
CA TYR A 549 1.03 0.38 -19.35
C TYR A 549 0.54 1.13 -18.09
N PRO A 550 -0.06 2.33 -18.25
CA PRO A 550 -0.38 3.26 -17.15
C PRO A 550 -1.52 2.81 -16.22
N TYR A 551 -1.98 1.59 -16.33
CA TYR A 551 -3.07 1.04 -15.52
C TYR A 551 -2.61 0.05 -14.47
N PHE A 552 -1.33 -0.31 -14.47
CA PHE A 552 -0.74 -1.09 -13.41
C PHE A 552 -0.14 -0.18 -12.35
N LEU A 553 0.00 -0.71 -11.15
CA LEU A 553 0.70 -0.04 -10.08
C LEU A 553 2.18 -0.41 -10.13
N TYR A 554 3.04 0.58 -10.02
CA TYR A 554 4.49 0.44 -9.90
C TYR A 554 4.97 0.97 -8.54
N ASP A 555 4.05 1.43 -7.71
CA ASP A 555 4.21 1.84 -6.33
C ASP A 555 3.07 1.25 -5.50
N LEU A 556 3.38 0.68 -4.35
CA LEU A 556 2.39 0.15 -3.42
C LEU A 556 2.66 0.71 -2.02
N PHE A 557 1.68 1.43 -1.46
CA PHE A 557 1.79 2.08 -0.15
C PHE A 557 2.97 3.05 0.01
N GLY A 558 3.43 3.67 -1.09
CA GLY A 558 4.54 4.62 -1.11
C GLY A 558 5.91 3.96 -1.11
N LYS A 559 5.98 2.69 -1.47
CA LYS A 559 7.20 1.98 -1.85
C LYS A 559 7.09 1.59 -3.32
N GLU A 560 8.14 1.80 -4.07
CA GLU A 560 8.28 1.29 -5.42
C GLU A 560 8.26 -0.24 -5.40
N LEU A 561 7.59 -0.86 -6.38
CA LEU A 561 7.56 -2.31 -6.49
C LEU A 561 8.92 -2.80 -6.94
N ASP A 562 9.37 -3.86 -6.32
CA ASP A 562 10.64 -4.49 -6.59
C ASP A 562 10.67 -5.10 -8.00
N SER A 563 11.73 -4.83 -8.77
CA SER A 563 11.99 -5.38 -10.10
C SER A 563 13.23 -6.26 -10.06
N LEU A 564 13.10 -7.51 -10.49
CA LEU A 564 14.17 -8.49 -10.38
C LEU A 564 14.99 -8.59 -11.65
N PRO A 565 16.32 -8.64 -11.59
CA PRO A 565 17.12 -9.01 -12.74
C PRO A 565 17.03 -10.52 -12.99
N VAL A 566 16.56 -10.92 -14.16
CA VAL A 566 16.45 -12.34 -14.57
C VAL A 566 17.11 -12.56 -15.93
N THR A 567 17.53 -13.79 -16.22
CA THR A 567 18.25 -14.08 -17.46
C THR A 567 17.85 -15.43 -18.06
N ASP A 568 17.82 -15.49 -19.39
CA ASP A 568 17.69 -16.73 -20.14
C ASP A 568 19.05 -17.38 -20.49
N GLY A 569 20.14 -16.83 -19.95
CA GLY A 569 21.51 -17.22 -20.23
C GLY A 569 22.16 -16.47 -21.40
N GLU A 570 21.38 -15.83 -22.28
CA GLU A 570 21.86 -14.99 -23.39
C GLU A 570 21.56 -13.50 -23.13
N LYS A 571 20.33 -13.18 -22.76
CA LYS A 571 19.84 -11.85 -22.46
C LYS A 571 19.49 -11.69 -20.98
N THR A 572 19.49 -10.46 -20.54
CA THR A 572 19.08 -10.08 -19.19
C THR A 572 17.84 -9.18 -19.24
N TYR A 573 16.92 -9.40 -18.34
CA TYR A 573 15.64 -8.69 -18.27
C TYR A 573 15.38 -8.22 -16.83
N TRP A 574 14.64 -7.15 -16.71
CA TRP A 574 13.95 -6.82 -15.47
C TRP A 574 12.60 -7.51 -15.45
N LEU A 575 12.35 -8.29 -14.43
CA LEU A 575 11.05 -8.92 -14.16
C LEU A 575 10.23 -7.97 -13.28
N VAL A 576 9.30 -7.26 -13.90
CA VAL A 576 8.46 -6.25 -13.24
C VAL A 576 7.09 -6.84 -12.94
N PRO A 577 6.59 -6.85 -11.70
CA PRO A 577 5.25 -7.36 -11.40
C PRO A 577 4.18 -6.41 -11.94
N LEU A 578 3.15 -6.99 -12.57
CA LEU A 578 1.99 -6.26 -13.08
C LEU A 578 0.84 -6.37 -12.08
N ILE A 579 0.77 -5.44 -11.15
CA ILE A 579 -0.26 -5.39 -10.12
C ILE A 579 -1.32 -4.37 -10.53
N ILE A 580 -2.58 -4.79 -10.55
CA ILE A 580 -3.70 -3.88 -10.67
C ILE A 580 -4.21 -3.51 -9.28
N GLY A 581 -4.42 -2.22 -9.07
CA GLY A 581 -4.91 -1.71 -7.80
C GLY A 581 -6.03 -0.69 -7.97
N PHE A 582 -7.04 -0.79 -7.11
CA PHE A 582 -8.15 0.14 -7.07
C PHE A 582 -8.46 0.57 -5.64
N ASP A 583 -8.77 1.86 -5.54
CA ASP A 583 -9.36 2.42 -4.34
C ASP A 583 -10.81 1.89 -4.17
N THR A 584 -11.13 1.44 -2.99
CA THR A 584 -12.42 0.83 -2.66
C THR A 584 -13.36 1.77 -1.91
N ARG A 585 -13.13 3.09 -1.94
CA ARG A 585 -14.02 4.07 -1.27
C ARG A 585 -15.49 3.95 -1.67
N ASP A 586 -15.75 3.50 -2.88
CA ASP A 586 -17.11 3.28 -3.39
C ASP A 586 -17.61 1.85 -3.16
N VAL A 587 -16.85 1.00 -2.47
CA VAL A 587 -17.23 -0.37 -2.13
C VAL A 587 -17.70 -0.43 -0.67
N PRO A 588 -18.98 -0.72 -0.42
CA PRO A 588 -19.48 -0.84 0.94
C PRO A 588 -18.75 -1.93 1.74
N TRP A 589 -18.45 -1.63 3.00
CA TRP A 589 -17.80 -2.50 3.98
C TRP A 589 -16.34 -2.89 3.67
N SER A 590 -15.69 -2.24 2.70
CA SER A 590 -14.27 -2.45 2.41
C SER A 590 -13.35 -1.90 3.50
N VAL A 591 -13.83 -0.93 4.28
CA VAL A 591 -13.08 -0.22 5.35
C VAL A 591 -11.83 0.49 4.82
N GLY A 592 -11.78 0.74 3.51
CA GLY A 592 -10.66 1.39 2.83
C GLY A 592 -9.54 0.44 2.40
N ASN A 593 -9.69 -0.87 2.60
CA ASN A 593 -8.71 -1.83 2.09
C ASN A 593 -8.75 -1.87 0.56
N PRO A 594 -7.63 -1.71 -0.14
CA PRO A 594 -7.62 -1.67 -1.60
C PRO A 594 -7.99 -3.03 -2.21
N TYR A 595 -8.40 -2.99 -3.46
CA TYR A 595 -8.48 -4.19 -4.29
C TYR A 595 -7.16 -4.32 -5.04
N LEU A 596 -6.40 -5.38 -4.77
CA LEU A 596 -5.11 -5.64 -5.41
C LEU A 596 -5.10 -7.04 -6.04
N ARG A 597 -4.60 -7.15 -7.27
CA ARG A 597 -4.45 -8.43 -7.98
C ARG A 597 -3.19 -8.44 -8.81
N LEU A 598 -2.49 -9.55 -8.78
CA LEU A 598 -1.38 -9.82 -9.70
C LEU A 598 -1.95 -10.30 -11.04
N VAL A 599 -1.72 -9.53 -12.10
CA VAL A 599 -2.12 -9.88 -13.47
C VAL A 599 -1.08 -10.77 -14.13
N GLY A 600 0.18 -10.52 -13.85
CA GLY A 600 1.32 -11.18 -14.42
C GLY A 600 2.60 -10.41 -14.18
N TYR A 601 3.54 -10.56 -15.10
CA TYR A 601 4.82 -9.85 -15.08
C TYR A 601 5.12 -9.24 -16.44
N ALA A 602 6.01 -8.28 -16.46
CA ALA A 602 6.64 -7.78 -17.65
C ALA A 602 8.13 -8.14 -17.62
N LEU A 603 8.65 -8.65 -18.73
CA LEU A 603 10.09 -8.77 -18.98
C LEU A 603 10.51 -7.53 -19.75
N VAL A 604 11.40 -6.73 -19.20
CA VAL A 604 11.97 -5.54 -19.84
C VAL A 604 13.43 -5.80 -20.13
N ASP A 605 13.80 -5.88 -21.41
CA ASP A 605 15.17 -6.13 -21.84
C ASP A 605 16.11 -5.02 -21.36
N THR A 606 17.19 -5.37 -20.65
CA THR A 606 18.13 -4.39 -20.07
C THR A 606 18.92 -3.62 -21.12
N GLN A 607 19.07 -4.18 -22.34
CA GLN A 607 19.80 -3.56 -23.45
C GLN A 607 18.88 -2.75 -24.36
N ASP A 608 17.74 -3.33 -24.77
CA ASP A 608 16.89 -2.73 -25.80
C ASP A 608 15.65 -2.02 -25.22
N GLY A 609 15.29 -2.35 -23.98
CA GLY A 609 14.09 -1.87 -23.34
C GLY A 609 12.80 -2.43 -23.92
N ASP A 610 12.87 -3.50 -24.69
CA ASP A 610 11.69 -4.20 -25.22
C ASP A 610 10.91 -4.87 -24.10
N ILE A 611 9.58 -4.88 -24.22
CA ILE A 611 8.70 -5.37 -23.17
C ILE A 611 7.89 -6.55 -23.67
N GLN A 612 7.92 -7.66 -22.92
CA GLN A 612 7.06 -8.81 -23.08
C GLN A 612 6.18 -8.98 -21.84
N LEU A 613 4.89 -9.21 -22.01
CA LEU A 613 3.95 -9.41 -20.90
C LEU A 613 3.74 -10.91 -20.67
N LEU A 614 3.81 -11.33 -19.41
CA LEU A 614 3.59 -12.70 -18.97
C LEU A 614 2.32 -12.76 -18.12
N LYS A 615 1.43 -13.71 -18.39
CA LYS A 615 0.18 -13.88 -17.66
C LYS A 615 0.31 -14.93 -16.56
N THR A 616 -0.10 -14.59 -15.33
CA THR A 616 -0.13 -15.54 -14.20
C THR A 616 -1.52 -15.74 -13.60
N GLY A 617 -2.30 -14.67 -13.48
CA GLY A 617 -3.63 -14.72 -12.84
C GLY A 617 -4.76 -15.18 -13.76
N ASP A 618 -5.94 -15.44 -13.17
CA ASP A 618 -7.15 -15.83 -13.90
C ASP A 618 -8.40 -15.03 -13.48
N ASP A 619 -8.24 -14.03 -12.62
CA ASP A 619 -9.32 -13.16 -12.17
C ASP A 619 -9.94 -12.35 -13.34
N PHE A 620 -10.98 -11.60 -13.03
CA PHE A 620 -11.68 -10.79 -14.02
C PHE A 620 -10.75 -9.81 -14.76
N PHE A 621 -9.88 -9.12 -14.03
CA PHE A 621 -9.02 -8.10 -14.63
C PHE A 621 -7.89 -8.72 -15.44
N THR A 622 -7.30 -9.81 -14.98
CA THR A 622 -6.31 -10.59 -15.75
C THR A 622 -6.89 -11.05 -17.09
N LYS A 623 -8.11 -11.59 -17.08
CA LYS A 623 -8.80 -11.98 -18.31
C LYS A 623 -9.04 -10.77 -19.22
N MET A 624 -9.54 -9.66 -18.67
CA MET A 624 -9.78 -8.44 -19.43
C MET A 624 -8.50 -7.92 -20.10
N PHE A 625 -7.39 -7.83 -19.39
CA PHE A 625 -6.12 -7.35 -19.96
C PHE A 625 -5.55 -8.32 -20.97
N SER A 626 -5.49 -9.61 -20.66
CA SER A 626 -4.93 -10.61 -21.55
C SER A 626 -5.73 -10.77 -22.85
N GLU A 627 -7.04 -10.55 -22.85
CA GLU A 627 -7.86 -10.53 -24.04
C GLU A 627 -7.58 -9.29 -24.91
N GLN A 628 -7.49 -8.10 -24.27
CA GLN A 628 -7.27 -6.84 -24.99
C GLN A 628 -5.83 -6.67 -25.52
N TYR A 629 -4.86 -7.31 -24.85
CA TYR A 629 -3.44 -7.32 -25.21
C TYR A 629 -2.95 -8.69 -25.65
N SER A 630 -3.83 -9.53 -26.17
CA SER A 630 -3.57 -10.92 -26.52
C SER A 630 -2.33 -11.16 -27.40
N GLU A 631 -1.98 -10.18 -28.24
CA GLU A 631 -0.78 -10.25 -29.09
C GLU A 631 0.53 -9.95 -28.33
N GLN A 632 0.46 -9.34 -27.17
CA GLN A 632 1.61 -8.93 -26.35
C GLN A 632 1.84 -9.87 -25.16
N PHE A 633 0.81 -10.59 -24.70
CA PHE A 633 0.96 -11.61 -23.66
C PHE A 633 1.52 -12.89 -24.26
N VAL A 634 2.64 -13.32 -23.72
CA VAL A 634 3.28 -14.59 -24.06
C VAL A 634 3.19 -15.57 -22.87
N PRO A 635 3.24 -16.88 -23.11
CA PRO A 635 3.37 -17.84 -22.00
C PRO A 635 4.65 -17.57 -21.22
N ILE A 636 4.61 -17.87 -19.91
CA ILE A 636 5.82 -17.81 -19.09
C ILE A 636 6.83 -18.81 -19.67
N PRO A 637 8.06 -18.39 -19.98
CA PRO A 637 9.07 -19.28 -20.52
C PRO A 637 9.62 -20.22 -19.44
N ASP A 638 9.93 -21.44 -19.79
CA ASP A 638 10.40 -22.48 -18.86
C ASP A 638 11.67 -22.07 -18.08
N TRP A 639 12.57 -21.28 -18.71
CA TRP A 639 13.80 -20.82 -18.05
C TRP A 639 13.55 -19.89 -16.85
N LEU A 640 12.36 -19.25 -16.80
CA LEU A 640 12.02 -18.33 -15.71
C LEU A 640 11.55 -19.06 -14.43
N GLU A 641 11.25 -20.35 -14.50
CA GLU A 641 10.74 -21.15 -13.39
C GLU A 641 11.60 -21.08 -12.13
N GLU A 642 12.93 -21.10 -12.30
CA GLU A 642 13.83 -21.02 -11.14
C GLU A 642 13.98 -19.62 -10.58
N GLN A 643 13.76 -18.57 -11.38
CA GLN A 643 14.08 -17.19 -11.03
C GLN A 643 12.84 -16.38 -10.62
N ILE A 644 11.63 -16.84 -11.00
CA ILE A 644 10.39 -16.12 -10.68
C ILE A 644 10.09 -16.18 -9.19
N ARG A 645 9.62 -15.07 -8.66
CA ARG A 645 9.09 -15.02 -7.29
C ARG A 645 7.80 -14.19 -7.23
N TYR A 646 6.93 -14.52 -6.29
CA TYR A 646 5.73 -13.76 -6.00
C TYR A 646 6.12 -12.43 -5.34
N PRO A 647 5.52 -11.27 -5.71
CA PRO A 647 5.92 -9.97 -5.18
C PRO A 647 5.76 -9.88 -3.65
N SER A 648 6.82 -9.48 -2.95
CA SER A 648 6.86 -9.37 -1.49
C SER A 648 5.81 -8.40 -0.95
N GLU A 649 5.59 -7.27 -1.63
CA GLU A 649 4.64 -6.24 -1.23
C GLU A 649 3.20 -6.77 -1.24
N LEU A 650 2.86 -7.55 -2.26
CA LEU A 650 1.55 -8.16 -2.37
C LEU A 650 1.37 -9.30 -1.36
N PHE A 651 2.40 -10.09 -1.12
CA PHE A 651 2.41 -11.13 -0.10
C PHE A 651 2.25 -10.56 1.31
N ASN A 652 3.01 -9.50 1.64
CA ASN A 652 2.88 -8.78 2.91
C ASN A 652 1.47 -8.25 3.10
N TRP A 653 0.90 -7.59 2.08
CA TRP A 653 -0.45 -7.05 2.16
C TRP A 653 -1.52 -8.14 2.36
N LYS A 654 -1.44 -9.26 1.62
CA LYS A 654 -2.36 -10.38 1.80
C LYS A 654 -2.26 -10.98 3.21
N THR A 655 -1.03 -11.07 3.73
CA THR A 655 -0.78 -11.55 5.10
C THR A 655 -1.34 -10.57 6.13
N GLU A 656 -1.19 -9.26 5.94
CA GLU A 656 -1.83 -8.25 6.81
C GLU A 656 -3.35 -8.35 6.79
N MET A 657 -3.95 -8.60 5.64
CA MET A 657 -5.38 -8.87 5.53
C MET A 657 -5.77 -10.15 6.26
N TYR A 658 -4.99 -11.21 6.13
CA TYR A 658 -5.20 -12.47 6.82
C TYR A 658 -5.10 -12.30 8.34
N ASN A 659 -4.16 -11.54 8.84
CA ASN A 659 -3.95 -11.27 10.28
C ASN A 659 -5.23 -10.82 11.00
N ILE A 660 -6.14 -10.19 10.30
CA ILE A 660 -7.40 -9.66 10.84
C ILE A 660 -8.59 -10.53 10.42
N TYR A 661 -8.70 -10.83 9.12
CA TYR A 661 -9.91 -11.41 8.53
C TYR A 661 -9.91 -12.93 8.44
N HIS A 662 -8.88 -13.63 8.98
CA HIS A 662 -8.96 -15.07 9.23
C HIS A 662 -10.02 -15.36 10.32
N VAL A 663 -10.21 -14.45 11.27
CA VAL A 663 -11.26 -14.53 12.29
C VAL A 663 -12.62 -14.32 11.65
N THR A 664 -13.32 -15.41 11.37
CA THR A 664 -14.65 -15.38 10.73
C THR A 664 -15.80 -15.33 11.71
N ASP A 665 -15.57 -15.71 12.98
CA ASP A 665 -16.56 -15.58 14.04
C ASP A 665 -16.74 -14.11 14.42
N VAL A 666 -17.98 -13.64 14.28
CA VAL A 666 -18.30 -12.20 14.44
C VAL A 666 -18.09 -11.73 15.88
N GLU A 667 -18.35 -12.58 16.87
CA GLU A 667 -18.17 -12.23 18.28
C GLU A 667 -16.70 -12.06 18.62
N THR A 668 -15.89 -13.04 18.26
CA THR A 668 -14.42 -13.02 18.40
C THR A 668 -13.81 -11.82 17.68
N PHE A 669 -14.27 -11.53 16.46
CA PHE A 669 -13.83 -10.38 15.67
C PHE A 669 -14.14 -9.04 16.36
N ILE A 670 -15.36 -8.85 16.90
CA ILE A 670 -15.75 -7.60 17.60
C ILE A 670 -14.95 -7.41 18.89
N GLN A 671 -14.57 -8.51 19.54
CA GLN A 671 -13.73 -8.49 20.74
C GLN A 671 -12.26 -8.24 20.41
N ALA A 672 -11.88 -8.28 19.13
CA ALA A 672 -10.51 -8.21 18.63
C ALA A 672 -9.59 -9.27 19.25
N ASN A 673 -10.13 -10.43 19.57
CA ASN A 673 -9.40 -11.59 20.05
C ASN A 673 -8.86 -12.40 18.87
N GLU A 674 -7.74 -13.07 19.09
CA GLU A 674 -7.11 -13.99 18.13
C GLU A 674 -6.58 -13.32 16.84
N PHE A 675 -6.41 -12.01 16.81
CA PHE A 675 -5.75 -11.35 15.69
C PHE A 675 -4.25 -11.63 15.72
N TYR A 676 -3.67 -11.78 14.52
CA TYR A 676 -2.23 -11.92 14.36
C TYR A 676 -1.58 -10.58 14.00
N GLU A 677 -0.26 -10.53 14.06
CA GLU A 677 0.53 -9.40 13.58
C GLU A 677 1.85 -9.88 13.00
N ILE A 678 2.36 -9.14 12.01
CA ILE A 678 3.73 -9.30 11.53
C ILE A 678 4.62 -8.54 12.50
N PRO A 679 5.64 -9.16 13.12
CA PRO A 679 6.57 -8.47 13.99
C PRO A 679 7.23 -7.27 13.33
N THR A 680 7.41 -6.17 14.07
CA THR A 680 7.99 -4.94 13.52
C THR A 680 9.42 -5.17 13.04
N GLY A 681 9.70 -4.83 11.80
CA GLY A 681 11.03 -4.97 11.18
C GLY A 681 11.28 -6.35 10.59
N LEU A 682 10.27 -7.21 10.53
CA LEU A 682 10.31 -8.45 9.79
C LEU A 682 9.86 -8.19 8.35
N ASP A 683 10.65 -8.59 7.39
CA ASP A 683 10.34 -8.58 5.97
C ASP A 683 10.10 -10.01 5.45
N THR A 684 9.54 -10.14 4.25
CA THR A 684 9.41 -11.46 3.60
C THR A 684 10.79 -12.07 3.35
N TYR A 685 10.97 -13.30 3.81
CA TYR A 685 12.16 -14.08 3.50
C TYR A 685 11.91 -15.02 2.33
N TYR A 686 12.64 -14.84 1.23
CA TYR A 686 12.70 -15.83 0.15
C TYR A 686 13.80 -16.83 0.45
N ILE A 687 13.42 -18.10 0.55
CA ILE A 687 14.29 -19.19 1.02
C ILE A 687 14.00 -20.50 0.29
N GLU A 688 14.99 -21.37 0.25
CA GLU A 688 14.80 -22.80 -0.03
C GLU A 688 14.46 -23.50 1.29
N ALA A 689 13.27 -24.06 1.38
CA ALA A 689 12.82 -24.72 2.60
C ALA A 689 11.92 -25.92 2.28
N LYS A 690 11.71 -26.78 3.28
CA LYS A 690 10.84 -27.95 3.20
C LYS A 690 9.72 -27.86 4.24
N PRO A 691 8.66 -27.10 3.97
CA PRO A 691 7.51 -27.01 4.87
C PRO A 691 6.82 -28.37 5.06
N PRO A 692 6.06 -28.59 6.14
CA PRO A 692 5.32 -29.82 6.34
C PRO A 692 4.39 -30.12 5.16
N GLY A 693 4.45 -31.34 4.62
CA GLY A 693 3.65 -31.77 3.48
C GLY A 693 4.38 -31.71 2.13
N PHE A 694 5.54 -31.07 2.06
CA PHE A 694 6.39 -31.05 0.87
C PHE A 694 7.36 -32.24 0.87
N GLU A 695 7.56 -32.84 -0.31
CA GLU A 695 8.48 -33.98 -0.44
C GLU A 695 9.94 -33.52 -0.63
N THR A 696 10.13 -32.38 -1.27
CA THR A 696 11.43 -31.76 -1.59
C THR A 696 11.53 -30.37 -0.97
N THR A 697 12.71 -29.76 -1.02
CA THR A 697 12.88 -28.35 -0.76
C THR A 697 12.29 -27.55 -1.92
N GLU A 698 11.61 -26.45 -1.61
CA GLU A 698 10.96 -25.58 -2.57
C GLU A 698 11.37 -24.12 -2.31
N PHE A 699 11.40 -23.33 -3.39
CA PHE A 699 11.63 -21.89 -3.28
C PHE A 699 10.35 -21.17 -2.84
N ILE A 700 10.33 -20.68 -1.64
CA ILE A 700 9.16 -20.07 -1.01
C ILE A 700 9.47 -18.69 -0.46
N GLY A 701 8.41 -17.83 -0.37
CA GLY A 701 8.43 -16.68 0.51
C GLY A 701 7.82 -17.05 1.87
N LEU A 702 8.41 -16.59 2.97
CA LEU A 702 8.01 -16.92 4.34
C LEU A 702 7.85 -15.67 5.19
N LEU A 703 6.74 -15.62 5.95
CA LEU A 703 6.46 -14.63 6.99
C LEU A 703 5.99 -15.31 8.27
N SER A 704 6.69 -15.05 9.36
CA SER A 704 6.28 -15.51 10.71
C SER A 704 5.29 -14.53 11.33
N LEU A 705 4.23 -15.05 11.98
CA LEU A 705 3.16 -14.27 12.60
C LEU A 705 3.12 -14.51 14.10
N GLU A 706 2.97 -13.44 14.87
CA GLU A 706 2.79 -13.49 16.32
C GLU A 706 1.32 -13.19 16.68
N LEU A 707 0.86 -13.70 17.82
CA LEU A 707 -0.46 -13.38 18.34
C LEU A 707 -0.46 -11.94 18.87
N ARG A 708 -1.32 -11.10 18.33
CA ARG A 708 -1.40 -9.68 18.65
C ARG A 708 -1.68 -9.43 20.13
N GLY A 709 -0.83 -8.64 20.76
CA GLY A 709 -0.98 -8.26 22.16
C GLY A 709 -0.65 -9.38 23.18
N SER A 710 -0.09 -10.51 22.76
CA SER A 710 0.36 -11.55 23.68
C SER A 710 1.64 -11.13 24.40
N GLN A 711 1.68 -11.34 25.72
CA GLN A 711 2.88 -11.00 26.52
C GLN A 711 4.07 -11.92 26.23
N GLY A 712 3.84 -13.17 25.83
CA GLY A 712 4.87 -14.15 25.54
C GLY A 712 5.48 -14.08 24.15
N ARG A 713 4.95 -13.25 23.24
CA ARG A 713 5.38 -13.17 21.83
C ARG A 713 5.58 -14.53 21.18
N ASN A 714 4.63 -15.44 21.43
CA ASN A 714 4.66 -16.76 20.86
C ASN A 714 4.30 -16.71 19.38
N LEU A 715 4.91 -17.61 18.61
CA LEU A 715 4.57 -17.79 17.22
C LEU A 715 3.12 -18.26 17.11
N ALA A 716 2.29 -17.50 16.42
CA ALA A 716 0.92 -17.90 16.08
C ALA A 716 0.90 -18.87 14.86
N GLY A 717 1.87 -18.71 14.00
CA GLY A 717 2.05 -19.48 12.80
C GLY A 717 2.98 -18.80 11.82
N TYR A 718 3.11 -19.38 10.66
CA TYR A 718 3.83 -18.75 9.56
C TYR A 718 3.09 -18.92 8.24
N MET A 719 3.10 -17.87 7.44
CA MET A 719 2.55 -17.84 6.10
C MET A 719 3.67 -18.13 5.10
N ILE A 720 3.39 -19.00 4.14
CA ILE A 720 4.27 -19.19 2.99
C ILE A 720 3.55 -18.83 1.70
N VAL A 721 4.33 -18.44 0.69
CA VAL A 721 3.87 -18.31 -0.70
C VAL A 721 4.77 -19.14 -1.60
N GLU A 722 4.15 -19.92 -2.48
CA GLU A 722 4.86 -20.75 -3.44
C GLU A 722 5.30 -19.94 -4.65
N ASN A 723 6.54 -20.19 -5.12
CA ASN A 723 7.14 -19.52 -6.28
C ASN A 723 7.28 -20.45 -7.50
N ASP A 724 6.82 -21.69 -7.42
CA ASP A 724 6.73 -22.61 -8.56
C ASP A 724 5.71 -22.12 -9.59
N LEU A 725 5.98 -22.24 -10.88
CA LEU A 725 5.09 -21.77 -11.95
C LEU A 725 3.69 -22.39 -11.89
N THR A 726 3.57 -23.60 -11.39
CA THR A 726 2.29 -24.32 -11.29
C THR A 726 1.42 -23.71 -10.19
N ASN A 727 2.03 -23.27 -9.10
CA ASN A 727 1.39 -22.83 -7.87
C ASN A 727 1.79 -21.39 -7.47
N LEU A 728 2.29 -20.61 -8.44
CA LEU A 728 2.80 -19.27 -8.18
C LEU A 728 1.75 -18.37 -7.50
N GLY A 729 2.06 -17.97 -6.26
CA GLY A 729 1.18 -17.14 -5.47
C GLY A 729 0.15 -17.91 -4.62
N ASP A 730 0.22 -19.25 -4.60
CA ASP A 730 -0.58 -20.05 -3.68
C ASP A 730 -0.05 -19.85 -2.25
N LEU A 731 -0.97 -19.51 -1.36
CA LEU A 731 -0.66 -19.19 0.04
C LEU A 731 -1.06 -20.34 0.94
N GLN A 732 -0.16 -20.70 1.85
CA GLN A 732 -0.43 -21.67 2.91
C GLN A 732 -0.10 -21.07 4.26
N PHE A 733 -1.00 -21.21 5.21
CA PHE A 733 -0.79 -20.80 6.59
C PHE A 733 -0.64 -22.01 7.50
N TYR A 734 0.50 -22.11 8.16
CA TYR A 734 0.77 -23.13 9.17
C TYR A 734 0.45 -22.57 10.54
N GLU A 735 -0.73 -22.92 11.05
CA GLU A 735 -1.22 -22.49 12.35
C GLU A 735 -0.57 -23.27 13.48
N VAL A 736 0.10 -22.60 14.43
CA VAL A 736 0.55 -23.19 15.68
C VAL A 736 -0.59 -23.14 16.69
N PRO A 737 -1.18 -24.30 17.10
CA PRO A 737 -2.32 -24.30 17.99
C PRO A 737 -2.01 -23.66 19.34
N LEU A 738 -2.81 -22.71 19.78
CA LEU A 738 -2.65 -21.97 21.05
C LEU A 738 -2.64 -22.89 22.30
N ASN A 739 -3.29 -24.04 22.18
CA ASN A 739 -3.35 -25.07 23.25
C ASN A 739 -2.29 -26.16 23.10
N SER A 740 -1.30 -25.96 22.25
CA SER A 740 -0.16 -26.89 22.13
C SER A 740 0.63 -26.94 23.42
N THR A 741 1.05 -28.14 23.80
CA THR A 741 1.94 -28.35 24.96
C THR A 741 3.34 -27.81 24.69
N THR A 742 3.75 -27.79 23.42
CA THR A 742 5.01 -27.18 22.99
C THR A 742 4.70 -25.86 22.36
N LYS A 743 5.25 -24.77 22.87
CA LYS A 743 5.09 -23.43 22.30
C LYS A 743 6.33 -23.09 21.50
N LEU A 744 6.12 -22.52 20.32
CA LEU A 744 7.20 -21.91 19.54
C LEU A 744 7.26 -20.42 19.84
N ILE A 745 8.47 -19.92 20.09
CA ILE A 745 8.67 -18.47 20.22
C ILE A 745 8.56 -17.79 18.86
N GLY A 746 8.02 -16.58 18.88
CA GLY A 746 8.01 -15.72 17.70
C GLY A 746 9.37 -15.07 17.45
N PRO A 747 9.58 -14.49 16.26
CA PRO A 747 10.86 -13.89 15.88
C PRO A 747 11.40 -12.84 16.85
N THR A 748 10.50 -12.10 17.49
CA THR A 748 10.90 -11.06 18.46
C THR A 748 11.51 -11.68 19.72
N ALA A 749 10.92 -12.74 20.24
CA ALA A 749 11.42 -13.41 21.44
C ALA A 749 12.69 -14.25 21.19
N VAL A 750 12.89 -14.71 19.96
CA VAL A 750 14.10 -15.42 19.53
C VAL A 750 15.37 -14.60 19.76
N SER A 751 15.35 -13.33 19.40
CA SER A 751 16.48 -12.42 19.61
C SER A 751 16.78 -12.22 21.10
N GLU A 752 15.75 -12.17 21.95
CA GLU A 752 15.89 -12.08 23.39
C GLU A 752 16.45 -13.39 23.98
N ALA A 753 15.99 -14.55 23.52
CA ALA A 753 16.49 -15.84 23.91
C ALA A 753 17.98 -16.00 23.59
N LEU A 754 18.40 -15.55 22.38
CA LEU A 754 19.79 -15.55 21.98
C LEU A 754 20.66 -14.66 22.89
N ASP A 755 20.18 -13.46 23.20
CA ASP A 755 20.93 -12.50 24.05
C ASP A 755 21.07 -12.97 25.52
N ARG A 756 20.14 -13.80 25.99
CA ARG A 756 20.19 -14.38 27.35
C ARG A 756 21.07 -15.63 27.45
N ASP A 757 21.41 -16.27 26.34
CA ASP A 757 22.26 -17.47 26.36
C ASP A 757 23.68 -17.16 26.85
N PRO A 758 24.19 -17.84 27.88
CA PRO A 758 25.51 -17.54 28.50
C PRO A 758 26.68 -17.76 27.55
N GLU A 759 26.60 -18.76 26.65
CA GLU A 759 27.65 -19.05 25.66
C GLU A 759 27.69 -17.96 24.60
N PHE A 760 26.53 -17.55 24.14
CA PHE A 760 26.41 -16.44 23.19
C PHE A 760 26.86 -15.11 23.80
N ALA A 761 26.53 -14.81 25.05
CA ALA A 761 26.96 -13.60 25.75
C ALA A 761 28.50 -13.50 25.86
N GLN A 762 29.17 -14.63 26.11
CA GLN A 762 30.62 -14.70 26.08
C GLN A 762 31.18 -14.48 24.68
N LEU A 763 30.60 -15.14 23.66
CA LEU A 763 31.00 -15.02 22.28
C LEU A 763 30.78 -13.58 21.74
N LYS A 764 29.68 -12.96 22.08
CA LYS A 764 29.38 -11.55 21.75
C LYS A 764 30.45 -10.59 22.24
N THR A 765 30.98 -10.87 23.44
CA THR A 765 32.10 -10.09 24.01
C THR A 765 33.41 -10.32 23.26
N LEU A 766 33.70 -11.56 22.88
CA LEU A 766 34.88 -11.92 22.09
C LEU A 766 34.86 -11.33 20.68
N LEU A 767 33.72 -11.34 20.04
CA LEU A 767 33.50 -10.79 18.69
C LEU A 767 33.39 -9.26 18.65
N ARG A 768 33.44 -8.57 19.80
CA ARG A 768 33.44 -7.10 19.93
C ARG A 768 32.22 -6.41 19.31
N ASN A 769 31.04 -6.73 19.83
CA ASN A 769 29.76 -6.21 19.33
C ASN A 769 29.48 -6.64 17.89
N PRO A 770 29.29 -7.91 17.63
CA PRO A 770 28.93 -8.41 16.32
C PRO A 770 27.54 -7.91 15.89
N ARG A 771 27.30 -7.89 14.59
CA ARG A 771 25.97 -7.70 14.05
C ARG A 771 25.22 -9.04 14.04
N ILE A 772 24.05 -9.08 14.64
CA ILE A 772 23.12 -10.20 14.53
C ILE A 772 22.34 -10.02 13.23
N GLY A 773 22.28 -11.05 12.40
CA GLY A 773 21.55 -11.07 11.15
C GLY A 773 20.07 -11.46 11.30
N ASP A 774 19.46 -11.81 10.17
CA ASP A 774 18.05 -12.23 10.12
C ASP A 774 17.83 -13.53 10.89
N ASN A 775 16.70 -13.62 11.59
CA ASN A 775 16.24 -14.83 12.25
C ASN A 775 15.20 -15.55 11.38
N ILE A 776 15.63 -16.52 10.62
CA ILE A 776 14.77 -17.22 9.67
C ILE A 776 14.38 -18.58 10.22
N LEU A 777 13.08 -18.86 10.24
CA LEU A 777 12.53 -20.12 10.70
C LEU A 777 12.63 -21.19 9.61
N TYR A 778 13.21 -22.33 9.95
CA TYR A 778 13.27 -23.50 9.11
C TYR A 778 12.70 -24.74 9.80
N ARG A 779 12.07 -25.60 9.04
CA ARG A 779 11.70 -26.93 9.48
C ARG A 779 12.79 -27.91 9.07
N VAL A 780 13.51 -28.47 10.05
CA VAL A 780 14.56 -29.46 9.83
C VAL A 780 14.12 -30.80 10.46
N GLY A 781 13.68 -31.72 9.63
CA GLY A 781 13.02 -32.94 10.07
C GLY A 781 11.74 -32.61 10.85
N GLU A 782 11.68 -32.96 12.13
CA GLU A 782 10.53 -32.64 13.00
C GLU A 782 10.73 -31.39 13.87
N TYR A 783 11.87 -30.68 13.72
CA TYR A 783 12.19 -29.49 14.53
C TYR A 783 11.96 -28.19 13.77
N ASP A 784 11.30 -27.25 14.42
CA ASP A 784 11.21 -25.87 13.98
C ASP A 784 12.29 -25.05 14.64
N VAL A 785 13.25 -24.54 13.89
CA VAL A 785 14.45 -23.90 14.40
C VAL A 785 14.74 -22.62 13.65
N TYR A 786 15.03 -21.55 14.37
CA TYR A 786 15.53 -20.31 13.81
C TYR A 786 17.04 -20.39 13.61
N PHE A 787 17.50 -20.10 12.40
CA PHE A 787 18.93 -19.95 12.13
C PHE A 787 19.27 -18.47 12.06
N ILE A 788 20.24 -18.06 12.88
CA ILE A 788 20.61 -16.65 13.08
C ILE A 788 22.11 -16.51 12.81
N PRO A 789 22.50 -15.87 11.71
CA PRO A 789 23.91 -15.59 11.47
C PRO A 789 24.39 -14.42 12.35
N VAL A 790 25.62 -14.53 12.81
CA VAL A 790 26.29 -13.51 13.62
C VAL A 790 27.57 -13.08 12.93
N TYR A 791 27.66 -11.82 12.55
CA TYR A 791 28.75 -11.30 11.73
C TYR A 791 29.74 -10.48 12.55
N THR A 792 31.02 -10.63 12.27
CA THR A 792 32.08 -9.81 12.88
C THR A 792 32.21 -8.47 12.20
N ALA A 793 32.31 -7.40 12.99
CA ALA A 793 32.62 -6.09 12.48
C ALA A 793 34.08 -6.00 12.00
N GLY A 794 34.28 -5.74 10.72
CA GLY A 794 35.59 -5.43 10.16
C GLY A 794 36.13 -4.05 10.54
N ALA A 795 37.35 -3.75 10.17
CA ALA A 795 37.97 -2.45 10.38
C ALA A 795 37.15 -1.35 9.68
N GLY A 796 36.61 -0.40 10.44
CA GLY A 796 35.75 0.67 9.91
C GLY A 796 34.25 0.40 10.02
N GLY A 797 33.81 -0.66 10.70
CA GLY A 797 32.39 -0.97 10.89
C GLY A 797 31.72 -1.68 9.71
N VAL A 798 32.51 -2.07 8.69
CA VAL A 798 32.02 -2.88 7.57
C VAL A 798 31.98 -4.35 8.00
N VAL A 799 30.86 -5.02 7.75
CA VAL A 799 30.71 -6.46 8.03
C VAL A 799 31.67 -7.23 7.11
N ALA A 800 32.59 -7.94 7.69
CA ALA A 800 33.65 -8.59 6.93
C ALA A 800 33.49 -10.10 6.82
N GLN A 801 33.01 -10.78 7.89
CA GLN A 801 33.03 -12.24 7.97
C GLN A 801 31.88 -12.75 8.84
N LEU A 802 31.42 -13.95 8.54
CA LEU A 802 30.56 -14.72 9.43
C LEU A 802 31.38 -15.14 10.68
N GLY A 803 30.88 -14.82 11.86
CA GLY A 803 31.55 -15.15 13.14
C GLY A 803 31.04 -16.46 13.73
N THR A 804 29.74 -16.69 13.69
CA THR A 804 29.08 -17.92 14.12
C THR A 804 27.65 -17.97 13.60
N ILE A 805 27.01 -19.12 13.68
CA ILE A 805 25.59 -19.32 13.41
C ILE A 805 24.96 -19.81 14.70
N ALA A 806 23.83 -19.25 15.10
CA ALA A 806 23.02 -19.74 16.19
C ALA A 806 21.79 -20.47 15.64
N ALA A 807 21.50 -21.63 16.19
CA ALA A 807 20.27 -22.38 16.00
C ALA A 807 19.43 -22.27 17.27
N VAL A 808 18.26 -21.66 17.19
CA VAL A 808 17.39 -21.40 18.35
C VAL A 808 16.05 -22.10 18.15
N GLY A 809 15.68 -22.98 19.07
CA GLY A 809 14.42 -23.72 18.98
C GLY A 809 13.90 -24.16 20.33
N ALA A 810 12.67 -24.67 20.37
CA ALA A 810 12.01 -25.16 21.57
C ALA A 810 12.57 -26.53 22.05
N ALA A 811 12.37 -26.84 23.30
CA ALA A 811 12.63 -28.14 23.91
C ALA A 811 11.34 -28.74 24.51
N PHE A 812 11.43 -30.00 24.95
CA PHE A 812 10.29 -30.72 25.55
C PHE A 812 9.73 -30.05 26.81
N THR A 813 10.55 -29.28 27.53
CA THR A 813 10.17 -28.55 28.74
C THR A 813 9.52 -27.20 28.48
N GLY A 814 9.39 -26.80 27.20
CA GLY A 814 8.97 -25.45 26.82
C GLY A 814 10.08 -24.41 26.93
N GLU A 815 11.29 -24.83 27.32
CA GLU A 815 12.49 -23.99 27.32
C GLU A 815 13.03 -23.79 25.90
N TYR A 816 13.88 -22.79 25.71
CA TYR A 816 14.54 -22.48 24.45
C TYR A 816 16.03 -22.75 24.58
N TYR A 817 16.56 -23.51 23.62
CA TYR A 817 17.98 -23.82 23.61
C TYR A 817 18.66 -23.20 22.41
N VAL A 818 19.88 -22.71 22.63
CA VAL A 818 20.72 -22.07 21.62
C VAL A 818 21.90 -22.97 21.33
N GLY A 819 21.97 -23.51 20.12
CA GLY A 819 23.13 -24.20 19.58
C GLY A 819 24.00 -23.23 18.78
N LEU A 820 25.31 -23.22 19.03
CA LEU A 820 26.28 -22.37 18.31
C LEU A 820 27.21 -23.23 17.48
N GLY A 821 27.48 -22.83 16.23
CA GLY A 821 28.37 -23.53 15.31
C GLY A 821 28.96 -22.61 14.27
N ASN A 822 29.96 -23.08 13.53
CA ASN A 822 30.51 -22.35 12.38
C ASN A 822 29.76 -22.66 11.08
N THR A 823 28.98 -23.72 11.07
CA THR A 823 28.10 -24.14 10.01
C THR A 823 26.67 -24.35 10.54
N GLN A 824 25.70 -24.43 9.65
CA GLN A 824 24.29 -24.71 9.98
C GLN A 824 24.15 -26.08 10.65
N GLN A 825 24.90 -27.06 10.15
CA GLN A 825 24.94 -28.42 10.67
C GLN A 825 25.49 -28.44 12.09
N GLU A 826 26.64 -27.76 12.36
CA GLU A 826 27.24 -27.68 13.68
C GLU A 826 26.31 -26.97 14.68
N ALA A 827 25.66 -25.85 14.26
CA ALA A 827 24.73 -25.13 15.10
C ALA A 827 23.51 -25.98 15.47
N PHE A 828 22.95 -26.71 14.49
CA PHE A 828 21.80 -27.59 14.71
C PHE A 828 22.18 -28.81 15.56
N GLU A 829 23.36 -29.39 15.35
CA GLU A 829 23.86 -30.46 16.16
C GLU A 829 24.02 -30.00 17.62
N ALA A 830 24.63 -28.83 17.87
CA ALA A 830 24.78 -28.26 19.19
C ALA A 830 23.45 -28.02 19.90
N TYR A 831 22.42 -27.51 19.11
CA TYR A 831 21.06 -27.40 19.62
C TYR A 831 20.48 -28.76 20.02
N LEU A 832 20.55 -29.77 19.19
CA LEU A 832 20.03 -31.11 19.48
C LEU A 832 20.75 -31.78 20.66
N GLN A 833 22.04 -31.52 20.85
CA GLN A 833 22.80 -32.00 22.01
C GLN A 833 22.26 -31.41 23.30
N LYS A 834 21.92 -30.10 23.32
CA LYS A 834 21.31 -29.45 24.50
C LYS A 834 19.91 -30.01 24.76
N VAL A 835 19.07 -30.14 23.74
CA VAL A 835 17.74 -30.74 23.87
C VAL A 835 17.80 -32.17 24.39
N SER A 836 18.70 -33.01 23.87
CA SER A 836 18.87 -34.40 24.30
C SER A 836 19.48 -34.53 25.69
N GLY A 837 20.32 -33.58 26.08
CA GLY A 837 20.98 -33.54 27.38
C GLY A 837 20.03 -33.23 28.53
N VAL A 838 19.02 -32.41 28.27
CA VAL A 838 17.96 -32.05 29.22
C VAL A 838 17.08 -33.27 29.52
N ASP A 839 16.71 -34.05 28.51
CA ASP A 839 15.92 -35.27 28.71
C ASP A 839 16.63 -36.34 29.59
N SER A 840 17.97 -36.33 29.59
CA SER A 840 18.77 -37.20 30.47
C SER A 840 19.03 -36.60 31.85
N ALA A 841 18.89 -35.27 32.00
CA ALA A 841 19.09 -34.54 33.26
C ALA A 841 17.78 -34.25 34.01
N SER A 842 16.63 -34.25 33.31
CA SER A 842 15.31 -33.96 33.86
C SER A 842 14.79 -35.04 34.84
N SER A 843 15.58 -36.08 35.12
CA SER A 843 15.25 -37.06 36.18
C SER A 843 15.61 -36.61 37.59
N SER A 844 16.12 -35.38 37.81
CA SER A 844 16.64 -34.98 39.10
C SER A 844 16.00 -33.80 39.81
N ASP A 845 15.25 -32.92 39.10
CA ASP A 845 14.48 -31.87 39.80
C ASP A 845 13.20 -31.53 39.02
N PRO A 846 11.99 -31.88 39.52
CA PRO A 846 10.74 -31.55 38.84
C PRO A 846 10.56 -30.04 38.79
N THR A 847 10.07 -29.54 37.66
CA THR A 847 9.66 -28.12 37.55
C THR A 847 8.56 -27.80 38.55
N PHE A 848 8.41 -26.54 38.95
CA PHE A 848 7.37 -26.15 39.91
C PHE A 848 5.94 -26.55 39.45
N VAL A 849 5.71 -26.65 38.13
CA VAL A 849 4.43 -27.10 37.56
C VAL A 849 4.22 -28.62 37.71
N GLU A 850 5.31 -29.40 37.70
CA GLU A 850 5.26 -30.86 37.83
C GLU A 850 5.15 -31.34 39.26
N LEU A 851 5.38 -30.44 40.26
CA LEU A 851 5.18 -30.73 41.67
C LEU A 851 3.69 -30.91 42.00
N GLU A 852 3.39 -31.80 42.92
CA GLU A 852 2.04 -31.87 43.46
C GLU A 852 1.64 -30.53 44.09
N ARG A 853 0.34 -30.22 44.02
CA ARG A 853 -0.20 -28.97 44.55
C ARG A 853 0.29 -28.61 45.96
N GLN A 854 0.36 -29.58 46.84
CA GLN A 854 0.78 -29.36 48.20
C GLN A 854 2.25 -28.95 48.30
N ASP A 855 3.11 -29.55 47.49
CA ASP A 855 4.53 -29.23 47.46
C ASP A 855 4.78 -27.79 46.99
N ARG A 856 3.99 -27.32 45.99
CA ARG A 856 4.02 -25.93 45.51
C ARG A 856 3.65 -24.95 46.64
N ILE A 857 2.60 -25.26 47.39
CA ILE A 857 2.13 -24.43 48.50
C ILE A 857 3.23 -24.38 49.59
N ASP A 858 3.87 -25.52 49.88
CA ASP A 858 4.90 -25.61 50.90
C ASP A 858 6.18 -24.85 50.53
N ILE A 859 6.54 -24.81 49.22
CA ILE A 859 7.64 -23.98 48.71
C ILE A 859 7.33 -22.50 48.93
N ILE A 860 6.15 -22.03 48.50
CA ILE A 860 5.71 -20.65 48.70
C ILE A 860 5.73 -20.28 50.18
N ARG A 861 5.20 -21.14 51.06
CA ARG A 861 5.20 -20.91 52.51
C ARG A 861 6.60 -20.81 53.07
N SER A 862 7.47 -21.75 52.68
CA SER A 862 8.87 -21.77 53.18
C SER A 862 9.67 -20.54 52.75
N THR A 863 9.41 -20.01 51.57
CA THR A 863 10.06 -18.79 51.06
C THR A 863 9.71 -17.57 51.93
N PHE A 864 8.43 -17.38 52.26
CA PHE A 864 8.02 -16.30 53.18
C PHE A 864 8.58 -16.49 54.61
N GLU A 865 8.55 -17.72 55.12
CA GLU A 865 9.11 -18.04 56.44
C GLU A 865 10.63 -17.80 56.52
N ASN A 866 11.35 -18.08 55.42
CA ASN A 866 12.80 -17.82 55.34
C ASN A 866 13.12 -16.33 55.37
N GLU A 867 12.26 -15.49 54.83
CA GLU A 867 12.36 -14.04 54.94
C GLU A 867 11.86 -13.50 56.29
N GLY A 868 11.38 -14.38 57.17
CA GLY A 868 10.97 -14.07 58.52
C GLY A 868 9.60 -13.41 58.62
N ILE A 869 8.73 -13.71 57.66
CA ILE A 869 7.35 -13.26 57.60
C ILE A 869 6.46 -14.38 58.14
N GLU A 870 5.66 -14.10 59.18
CA GLU A 870 4.73 -15.08 59.77
C GLU A 870 3.48 -15.19 58.91
N ILE A 871 3.20 -16.36 58.31
CA ILE A 871 2.01 -16.63 57.53
C ILE A 871 0.92 -17.18 58.45
N SER A 872 -0.23 -16.52 58.48
CA SER A 872 -1.42 -16.98 59.20
C SER A 872 -2.49 -17.47 58.22
N GLU A 873 -3.14 -18.59 58.54
CA GLU A 873 -4.30 -19.08 57.76
C GLU A 873 -5.45 -18.04 57.81
N PRO A 874 -6.17 -17.88 56.68
CA PRO A 874 -7.21 -16.87 56.61
C PRO A 874 -8.37 -17.22 57.54
N THR A 875 -8.53 -16.47 58.56
CA THR A 875 -9.80 -16.34 59.27
C THR A 875 -10.62 -15.31 58.52
N THR A 876 -11.86 -15.64 58.18
CA THR A 876 -12.80 -14.85 57.40
C THR A 876 -12.63 -13.34 57.61
N ILE A 877 -11.95 -12.68 56.66
CA ILE A 877 -11.77 -11.22 56.67
C ILE A 877 -12.96 -10.61 55.92
N GLN A 878 -13.79 -9.83 56.64
CA GLN A 878 -14.72 -8.95 55.97
C GLN A 878 -13.94 -7.78 55.36
N VAL A 879 -13.70 -7.85 54.06
CA VAL A 879 -12.98 -6.82 53.34
C VAL A 879 -13.99 -5.71 52.98
N PRO A 880 -13.70 -4.43 53.24
CA PRO A 880 -14.52 -3.32 52.77
C PRO A 880 -14.48 -3.28 51.22
N LEU A 881 -15.60 -2.94 50.60
CA LEU A 881 -15.93 -2.99 49.20
C LEU A 881 -15.17 -2.05 48.24
N SER A 882 -13.96 -1.61 48.53
CA SER A 882 -13.12 -0.84 47.62
C SER A 882 -11.85 -1.65 47.32
N PHE A 883 -12.01 -2.61 46.39
CA PHE A 883 -10.86 -3.22 45.73
C PHE A 883 -10.35 -2.28 44.66
N ASN A 884 -9.15 -1.77 44.75
CA ASN A 884 -8.33 -1.55 43.60
C ASN A 884 -7.77 -2.91 43.18
N GLU A 885 -8.08 -3.34 41.97
CA GLU A 885 -7.39 -4.46 41.32
C GLU A 885 -5.94 -3.97 41.11
N GLY A 886 -5.16 -4.12 42.14
CA GLY A 886 -3.70 -4.02 42.06
C GLY A 886 -3.22 -5.26 41.34
N ASP A 887 -2.29 -5.08 40.45
CA ASP A 887 -1.62 -5.96 39.55
C ASP A 887 -1.82 -7.45 39.84
N MET A 888 -2.62 -8.13 38.99
CA MET A 888 -2.72 -9.59 39.01
C MET A 888 -1.51 -10.13 38.24
N PHE A 889 -0.59 -10.77 38.92
CA PHE A 889 0.49 -11.50 38.29
C PHE A 889 0.05 -12.95 38.08
N PHE A 890 0.15 -13.45 36.88
CA PHE A 890 -0.10 -14.82 36.51
C PHE A 890 1.24 -15.51 36.30
N PHE A 891 1.52 -16.54 37.12
CA PHE A 891 2.60 -17.46 36.84
C PHE A 891 2.09 -18.50 35.85
N THR A 892 2.59 -18.44 34.61
CA THR A 892 2.24 -19.40 33.58
C THR A 892 3.29 -20.48 33.37
N GLU A 893 4.56 -20.30 33.78
CA GLU A 893 5.62 -21.29 33.64
C GLU A 893 6.60 -21.14 34.80
N ASN A 894 6.89 -22.20 35.47
CA ASN A 894 7.30 -22.00 36.85
C ASN A 894 8.45 -22.88 37.23
N GLU A 895 9.61 -22.35 37.03
CA GLU A 895 10.79 -22.80 37.75
C GLU A 895 10.73 -22.28 39.18
N ARG A 896 11.28 -23.05 40.10
CA ARG A 896 11.32 -22.74 41.53
C ARG A 896 12.04 -21.41 41.81
N GLU A 897 13.12 -21.14 41.08
CA GLU A 897 13.89 -19.88 41.18
C GLU A 897 13.04 -18.66 40.85
N ASP A 898 12.23 -18.70 39.79
CA ASP A 898 11.37 -17.58 39.39
C ASP A 898 10.33 -17.26 40.47
N THR A 899 9.80 -18.28 41.14
CA THR A 899 8.82 -18.08 42.21
C THR A 899 9.47 -17.47 43.45
N GLU A 900 10.69 -17.89 43.80
CA GLU A 900 11.46 -17.34 44.91
C GLU A 900 11.86 -15.87 44.64
N GLU A 901 12.30 -15.55 43.43
CA GLU A 901 12.64 -14.20 43.03
C GLU A 901 11.39 -13.28 43.05
N PHE A 902 10.27 -13.72 42.52
CA PHE A 902 9.01 -12.98 42.53
C PHE A 902 8.49 -12.70 43.94
N ILE A 903 8.54 -13.70 44.84
CA ILE A 903 8.14 -13.51 46.24
C ILE A 903 9.05 -12.48 46.90
N SER A 904 10.35 -12.53 46.62
CA SER A 904 11.33 -11.58 47.12
C SER A 904 11.10 -10.17 46.62
N GLU A 905 10.74 -10.00 45.34
CA GLU A 905 10.33 -8.73 44.77
C GLU A 905 9.05 -8.21 45.41
N PHE A 906 8.02 -9.02 45.56
CA PHE A 906 6.77 -8.67 46.23
C PHE A 906 7.01 -8.17 47.65
N ILE A 907 7.85 -8.86 48.43
CA ILE A 907 8.24 -8.45 49.77
C ILE A 907 8.93 -7.08 49.78
N ASN A 908 9.81 -6.84 48.83
CA ASN A 908 10.53 -5.58 48.69
C ASN A 908 9.64 -4.42 48.20
N ASP A 909 8.79 -4.64 47.20
CA ASP A 909 7.93 -3.61 46.60
C ASP A 909 6.87 -3.10 47.57
N PHE A 910 6.32 -3.96 48.39
CA PHE A 910 5.37 -3.59 49.44
C PHE A 910 6.03 -3.19 50.76
N GLY A 911 7.37 -3.24 50.85
CA GLY A 911 8.11 -2.83 52.00
C GLY A 911 7.75 -3.64 53.28
N LEU A 912 7.40 -4.91 53.10
CA LEU A 912 7.02 -5.81 54.19
C LEU A 912 8.19 -5.99 55.15
N ARG A 913 7.89 -5.81 56.45
CA ARG A 913 8.87 -6.04 57.52
C ARG A 913 8.77 -7.47 58.02
N LYS A 914 9.87 -8.01 58.55
CA LYS A 914 9.96 -9.36 59.14
C LYS A 914 8.91 -9.69 60.20
N SER A 915 8.09 -8.74 60.63
CA SER A 915 7.05 -8.90 61.65
C SER A 915 5.63 -8.66 61.10
N GLU A 916 5.47 -8.42 59.80
CA GLU A 916 4.17 -8.20 59.21
C GLU A 916 3.50 -9.51 58.83
N ARG A 917 2.15 -9.58 59.00
CA ARG A 917 1.38 -10.77 58.73
C ARG A 917 1.01 -10.82 57.27
N VAL A 918 1.31 -11.91 56.62
CA VAL A 918 0.89 -12.25 55.28
C VAL A 918 -0.24 -13.27 55.36
N PHE A 919 -1.27 -13.08 54.59
CA PHE A 919 -2.42 -13.98 54.53
C PHE A 919 -2.33 -14.80 53.25
N MET A 920 -2.61 -16.13 53.40
CA MET A 920 -2.69 -17.03 52.24
C MET A 920 -4.10 -17.61 52.22
N TRP A 921 -4.72 -17.59 51.00
CA TRP A 921 -6.05 -18.20 50.82
C TRP A 921 -6.20 -18.77 49.42
N GLU A 922 -7.08 -19.74 49.28
CA GLU A 922 -7.38 -20.40 48.05
C GLU A 922 -8.77 -20.00 47.56
N GLU A 923 -8.89 -19.65 46.29
CA GLU A 923 -10.12 -19.34 45.63
C GLU A 923 -10.06 -19.80 44.14
N GLN A 924 -11.01 -20.65 43.74
CA GLN A 924 -11.18 -21.06 42.35
C GLN A 924 -9.91 -21.57 41.63
N ASN A 925 -9.19 -22.51 42.21
CA ASN A 925 -7.90 -23.06 41.74
C ASN A 925 -6.74 -22.05 41.72
N ARG A 926 -6.87 -20.94 42.40
CA ARG A 926 -5.80 -19.95 42.55
C ARG A 926 -5.39 -19.90 44.03
N PHE A 927 -4.10 -19.79 44.23
CA PHE A 927 -3.53 -19.58 45.56
C PHE A 927 -3.16 -18.11 45.69
N ASN A 928 -3.79 -17.41 46.64
CA ASN A 928 -3.62 -15.99 46.81
C ASN A 928 -2.77 -15.72 48.06
N ILE A 929 -1.83 -14.78 47.91
CA ILE A 929 -0.97 -14.34 49.01
C ILE A 929 -1.11 -12.83 49.10
N GLY A 930 -1.43 -12.30 50.26
CA GLY A 930 -1.65 -10.86 50.39
C GLY A 930 -1.34 -10.34 51.79
N THR A 931 -1.19 -9.03 51.87
CA THR A 931 -1.03 -8.29 53.14
C THR A 931 -1.99 -7.09 53.15
N ILE A 932 -2.33 -6.64 54.38
CA ILE A 932 -3.17 -5.42 54.52
C ILE A 932 -2.23 -4.24 54.76
N VAL A 933 -2.29 -3.29 53.85
CA VAL A 933 -1.57 -2.02 53.92
C VAL A 933 -2.55 -0.93 54.33
N VAL A 934 -2.24 -0.12 55.35
CA VAL A 934 -3.06 0.98 55.74
C VAL A 934 -2.53 2.26 55.13
N LYS A 935 -3.27 2.80 54.13
CA LYS A 935 -2.99 4.06 53.48
C LYS A 935 -4.08 5.09 53.81
N ASP A 936 -3.70 6.24 54.35
CA ASP A 936 -4.64 7.30 54.72
C ASP A 936 -5.77 6.86 55.69
N ASN A 937 -5.48 5.98 56.61
CA ASN A 937 -6.42 5.35 57.54
C ASN A 937 -7.47 4.43 56.89
N ILE A 938 -7.28 4.03 55.67
CA ILE A 938 -8.10 3.03 54.97
C ILE A 938 -7.28 1.75 54.80
N PRO A 939 -7.75 0.62 55.33
CA PRO A 939 -7.04 -0.67 55.07
C PRO A 939 -7.32 -1.14 53.64
N GLU A 940 -6.25 -1.28 52.88
CA GLU A 940 -6.26 -1.84 51.51
C GLU A 940 -5.62 -3.23 51.57
N LEU A 941 -6.27 -4.24 50.94
CA LEU A 941 -5.69 -5.57 50.75
C LEU A 941 -4.89 -5.58 49.45
N HIS A 942 -3.60 -5.73 49.57
CA HIS A 942 -2.69 -5.98 48.45
C HIS A 942 -2.44 -7.46 48.35
N TYR A 943 -2.70 -8.09 47.20
CA TYR A 943 -2.50 -9.53 47.07
C TYR A 943 -2.02 -9.89 45.65
N ILE A 944 -1.39 -11.02 45.55
CA ILE A 944 -1.02 -11.71 44.32
C ILE A 944 -1.81 -13.02 44.20
N SER A 945 -2.15 -13.41 43.01
CA SER A 945 -2.82 -14.68 42.72
C SER A 945 -1.90 -15.58 41.92
N ILE A 946 -1.71 -16.78 42.35
CA ILE A 946 -0.88 -17.80 41.71
C ILE A 946 -1.78 -18.95 41.30
N GLU A 947 -1.77 -19.32 40.00
CA GLU A 947 -2.50 -20.48 39.53
C GLU A 947 -1.71 -21.76 39.87
N VAL A 948 -2.29 -22.61 40.69
CA VAL A 948 -1.57 -23.79 41.28
C VAL A 948 -1.94 -25.07 40.52
N GLY A 949 -2.55 -25.01 39.34
CA GLY A 949 -2.96 -26.20 38.58
C GLY A 949 -3.84 -27.17 39.34
N ALA A 950 -4.64 -27.98 38.62
CA ALA A 950 -5.51 -28.99 39.26
C ALA A 950 -4.69 -30.20 39.84
#